data_64043d4cfa7321e13dde89bdff65fcd7
#
_entry.id   64043d4cfa7321e13dde89bdff65fcd7
#
_cell.length_a   1.000
_cell.length_b   1.000
_cell.length_c   1.000
_cell.angle_alpha   90.00
_cell.angle_beta   90.00
_cell.angle_gamma   90.00
#
_symmetry.space_group_name_H-M   'P 1'
#
loop_
_entity.id
_entity.type
_entity.pdbx_description
1 polymer ?
#
loop_
_entity_poly.entity_id
_entity_poly.type
_entity_poly.pdbx_seq_one_letter_code
_entity_poly.pdbx_strand_id
1 'polypeptide(L)'
;MKKFIIAVCCIVVCVLLFDYLYYYQGVYIDFSPNKKPITFVCTKGEKIYLDEGNGFEEFEIKGVDIGSGMPGEWSTDFGITKSDYLRWFKQIKEMGANTVRIYTINNDVFYNAFYEFNKDNPDPLYLLHGVWVNDYLYNSARDAYDPELIDTFINDCKIMIDIVHGNRKLQLGRDASSGHGTYNKDISQWVIGYILGVEWEDVTVVYTNEKFKNNEKYNAYKGKYMYSTQDATPFEAMLARVGDEAIEYETKRYKTQKLVAFSNWPITDPFTYPQYITDYFDKCASVDVEHIGCTDKVLSGHFASYHIYPYYRDYLAFVKDFNELSFDVDIESCYKDGTLNTYKLYLKAIADHHAIPVVISEFGVPTGRGIAHIDTNTGRNQGHMPETEQGPALVACYNDIIEAGCAGSCLFSWQDEWFKRTWNTNYAIDFMRTPYWSDVQTNEQYFGLLSFDPGKEKTVCYIDGDVSEWSEDDIVMKSDDLTLSMKYDEAYVYFLAKKDNFDFNNEKLYIPIDTTPKSGSSYCENNDLRFDRAVDFLITINGRKNSKIQVQERYEVLRANYAKEVYGFDTYVKGNIPMRDSPKFVDINIILQMSQLVDGNHLTEAEVFPTGVLTYGNGNPDAKNYNSLSDFICNGDYVEIRIPWQLLNFSDPSRLQIHDDYYDGHYGIEPINIDSIYVGVSNEVTDQRIHLEQVEMKGWENKVTYHERLKPAYYVMQSIWREKDES
;
A
#
# COMPACT_ATOMS: atom_id res chain seq x y z
N MET A 1 3.74 48.19 -43.38
CA MET A 1 3.63 47.93 -41.93
C MET A 1 2.36 47.16 -41.58
N LYS A 2 1.12 47.63 -41.84
CA LYS A 2 -0.13 46.85 -41.48
C LYS A 2 -0.20 45.45 -42.05
N LYS A 3 0.13 45.23 -43.35
CA LYS A 3 0.12 43.87 -43.96
C LYS A 3 1.17 42.92 -43.33
N PHE A 4 2.31 43.45 -42.92
CA PHE A 4 3.36 42.70 -42.25
C PHE A 4 2.90 42.27 -40.81
N ILE A 5 2.30 43.21 -40.06
CA ILE A 5 1.75 42.91 -38.73
C ILE A 5 0.63 41.86 -38.84
N ILE A 6 -0.27 41.96 -39.81
CA ILE A 6 -1.32 40.95 -40.05
C ILE A 6 -0.71 39.61 -40.35
N ALA A 7 0.31 39.53 -41.21
CA ALA A 7 0.97 38.25 -41.53
C ALA A 7 1.64 37.64 -40.31
N VAL A 8 2.32 38.42 -39.45
CA VAL A 8 2.91 37.96 -38.20
C VAL A 8 1.83 37.46 -37.24
N CYS A 9 0.73 38.23 -37.08
CA CYS A 9 -0.40 37.77 -36.24
C CYS A 9 -1.01 36.45 -36.75
N CYS A 10 -1.20 36.30 -38.06
CA CYS A 10 -1.69 35.04 -38.64
C CYS A 10 -0.75 33.86 -38.36
N ILE A 11 0.56 34.06 -38.52
CA ILE A 11 1.55 33.04 -38.21
C ILE A 11 1.49 32.63 -36.73
N VAL A 12 1.45 33.61 -35.83
CA VAL A 12 1.31 33.38 -34.39
C VAL A 12 0.05 32.60 -34.06
N VAL A 13 -1.08 32.97 -34.64
CA VAL A 13 -2.36 32.24 -34.46
C VAL A 13 -2.26 30.79 -34.98
N CYS A 14 -1.66 30.62 -36.17
CA CYS A 14 -1.45 29.27 -36.72
C CYS A 14 -0.55 28.41 -35.83
N VAL A 15 0.53 28.96 -35.26
CA VAL A 15 1.43 28.25 -34.34
C VAL A 15 0.71 27.89 -33.06
N LEU A 16 -0.05 28.80 -32.46
CA LEU A 16 -0.83 28.53 -31.24
C LEU A 16 -1.93 27.47 -31.49
N LEU A 17 -2.60 27.58 -32.65
CA LEU A 17 -3.61 26.58 -33.03
C LEU A 17 -2.98 25.20 -33.27
N PHE A 18 -1.83 25.16 -33.94
CA PHE A 18 -1.08 23.90 -34.11
C PHE A 18 -0.66 23.31 -32.74
N ASP A 19 -0.06 24.14 -31.85
CA ASP A 19 0.34 23.72 -30.51
C ASP A 19 -0.87 23.14 -29.74
N TYR A 20 -2.01 23.85 -29.77
CA TYR A 20 -3.22 23.38 -29.12
C TYR A 20 -3.75 22.07 -29.71
N LEU A 21 -3.93 21.99 -31.02
CA LEU A 21 -4.48 20.80 -31.66
C LEU A 21 -3.56 19.60 -31.54
N TYR A 22 -2.24 19.78 -31.73
CA TYR A 22 -1.26 18.70 -31.74
C TYR A 22 -0.94 18.21 -30.31
N TYR A 23 -0.56 19.11 -29.41
CA TYR A 23 -0.07 18.71 -28.09
C TYR A 23 -1.19 18.58 -27.03
N TYR A 24 -2.25 19.36 -27.07
CA TYR A 24 -3.33 19.26 -26.09
C TYR A 24 -4.48 18.37 -26.54
N GLN A 25 -4.79 18.35 -27.83
CA GLN A 25 -5.91 17.55 -28.37
C GLN A 25 -5.47 16.25 -29.04
N GLY A 26 -4.18 16.02 -29.24
CA GLY A 26 -3.66 14.81 -29.86
C GLY A 26 -3.99 14.66 -31.35
N VAL A 27 -4.41 15.75 -32.03
CA VAL A 27 -4.68 15.73 -33.47
C VAL A 27 -3.38 15.61 -34.23
N TYR A 28 -3.30 14.65 -35.13
CA TYR A 28 -2.09 14.42 -35.93
C TYR A 28 -2.43 14.12 -37.39
N ILE A 29 -1.43 14.30 -38.26
CA ILE A 29 -1.49 13.91 -39.67
C ILE A 29 -0.44 12.80 -39.87
N ASP A 30 -0.88 11.66 -40.39
CA ASP A 30 0.03 10.57 -40.74
C ASP A 30 0.76 10.87 -42.06
N PHE A 31 2.01 11.31 -41.95
CA PHE A 31 2.87 11.57 -43.13
C PHE A 31 3.53 10.33 -43.69
N SER A 32 3.38 9.18 -43.04
CA SER A 32 4.03 7.90 -43.43
C SER A 32 3.07 6.72 -43.35
N PRO A 33 1.89 6.79 -44.03
CA PRO A 33 0.85 5.77 -43.87
C PRO A 33 1.26 4.36 -44.26
N ASN A 34 2.28 4.25 -45.11
CA ASN A 34 2.82 2.96 -45.61
C ASN A 34 4.02 2.45 -44.81
N LYS A 35 4.52 3.18 -43.80
CA LYS A 35 5.61 2.69 -42.96
C LYS A 35 5.09 1.53 -42.11
N LYS A 36 5.81 0.40 -42.20
CA LYS A 36 5.46 -0.77 -41.36
C LYS A 36 5.75 -0.49 -39.89
N PRO A 37 4.89 -0.92 -38.98
CA PRO A 37 5.18 -0.84 -37.56
C PRO A 37 6.31 -1.79 -37.16
N ILE A 38 6.98 -1.44 -36.08
CA ILE A 38 8.06 -2.22 -35.47
C ILE A 38 7.77 -2.44 -33.99
N THR A 39 8.39 -3.46 -33.43
CA THR A 39 8.46 -3.66 -31.99
C THR A 39 9.86 -4.14 -31.61
N PHE A 40 10.31 -3.84 -30.40
CA PHE A 40 11.55 -4.40 -29.84
C PHE A 40 11.23 -5.38 -28.69
N VAL A 41 9.95 -5.64 -28.39
CA VAL A 41 9.49 -6.56 -27.38
C VAL A 41 8.38 -7.44 -27.93
N CYS A 42 8.40 -8.74 -27.64
CA CYS A 42 7.31 -9.62 -28.07
C CYS A 42 7.11 -10.79 -27.10
N THR A 43 5.94 -11.44 -27.23
CA THR A 43 5.66 -12.72 -26.54
C THR A 43 5.82 -13.89 -27.49
N LYS A 44 6.28 -15.05 -26.95
CA LYS A 44 6.28 -16.34 -27.67
C LYS A 44 5.90 -17.42 -26.64
N GLY A 45 4.68 -17.94 -26.73
CA GLY A 45 4.12 -18.78 -25.68
C GLY A 45 4.08 -18.01 -24.35
N GLU A 46 4.49 -18.63 -23.29
CA GLU A 46 4.47 -18.11 -21.93
C GLU A 46 5.67 -17.20 -21.59
N LYS A 47 6.47 -16.79 -22.60
CA LYS A 47 7.71 -16.02 -22.38
C LYS A 47 7.69 -14.67 -23.08
N ILE A 48 8.40 -13.71 -22.48
CA ILE A 48 8.65 -12.38 -23.02
C ILE A 48 10.06 -12.35 -23.63
N TYR A 49 10.19 -11.68 -24.77
CA TYR A 49 11.46 -11.51 -25.49
C TYR A 49 11.71 -10.04 -25.78
N LEU A 50 12.95 -9.62 -25.63
CA LEU A 50 13.41 -8.26 -25.86
C LEU A 50 14.52 -8.26 -26.92
N ASP A 51 14.52 -7.26 -27.81
CA ASP A 51 15.59 -7.02 -28.78
C ASP A 51 16.36 -5.75 -28.43
N GLU A 52 17.54 -5.92 -27.86
CA GLU A 52 18.49 -4.85 -27.54
C GLU A 52 19.44 -4.51 -28.71
N GLY A 53 19.12 -4.97 -29.92
CA GLY A 53 19.90 -4.76 -31.15
C GLY A 53 20.64 -5.97 -31.63
N ASN A 54 20.61 -7.10 -30.93
CA ASN A 54 21.24 -8.37 -31.30
C ASN A 54 20.22 -9.46 -31.69
N GLY A 55 18.95 -9.12 -31.73
CA GLY A 55 17.83 -10.05 -31.91
C GLY A 55 17.07 -10.28 -30.61
N PHE A 56 15.93 -10.97 -30.72
CA PHE A 56 15.06 -11.24 -29.58
C PHE A 56 15.64 -12.31 -28.66
N GLU A 57 15.93 -11.94 -27.42
CA GLU A 57 16.36 -12.82 -26.34
C GLU A 57 15.29 -12.90 -25.27
N GLU A 58 15.20 -14.01 -24.52
CA GLU A 58 14.26 -14.16 -23.41
C GLU A 58 14.55 -13.12 -22.33
N PHE A 59 13.49 -12.46 -21.83
CA PHE A 59 13.60 -11.38 -20.86
C PHE A 59 12.68 -11.65 -19.67
N GLU A 60 13.28 -11.92 -18.50
CA GLU A 60 12.59 -12.00 -17.23
C GLU A 60 12.43 -10.60 -16.64
N ILE A 61 11.21 -10.20 -16.29
CA ILE A 61 10.96 -8.92 -15.65
C ILE A 61 11.33 -9.01 -14.16
N LYS A 62 12.39 -8.31 -13.76
CA LYS A 62 12.78 -8.03 -12.37
C LYS A 62 12.39 -6.59 -12.07
N GLY A 63 11.11 -6.39 -11.75
CA GLY A 63 10.51 -5.07 -11.64
C GLY A 63 10.40 -4.55 -10.22
N VAL A 64 10.26 -3.22 -10.11
CA VAL A 64 9.93 -2.51 -8.87
C VAL A 64 8.86 -1.47 -9.15
N ASP A 65 7.80 -1.48 -8.34
CA ASP A 65 6.74 -0.49 -8.40
C ASP A 65 7.18 0.81 -7.72
N ILE A 66 7.00 1.93 -8.39
CA ILE A 66 7.28 3.27 -7.83
C ILE A 66 5.96 4.00 -7.66
N GLY A 67 5.65 4.35 -6.43
CA GLY A 67 4.51 5.21 -6.09
C GLY A 67 4.77 6.68 -6.44
N SER A 68 3.76 7.51 -6.23
CA SER A 68 3.84 8.96 -6.48
C SER A 68 3.78 9.81 -5.21
N GLY A 69 3.58 9.18 -4.03
CA GLY A 69 3.48 9.87 -2.75
C GLY A 69 4.82 10.12 -2.08
N MET A 70 4.89 11.22 -1.33
CA MET A 70 5.99 11.57 -0.43
C MET A 70 5.43 11.91 0.96
N PRO A 71 6.23 11.82 2.04
CA PRO A 71 5.77 12.32 3.34
C PRO A 71 5.31 13.78 3.27
N GLY A 72 4.11 14.06 3.80
CA GLY A 72 3.48 15.36 3.73
C GLY A 72 2.70 15.65 2.45
N GLU A 73 2.63 14.72 1.51
CA GLU A 73 1.97 14.88 0.22
C GLU A 73 1.13 13.65 -0.14
N TRP A 74 0.04 13.87 -0.87
CA TRP A 74 -0.76 12.81 -1.45
C TRP A 74 -0.11 12.25 -2.70
N SER A 75 -0.48 11.03 -3.10
CA SER A 75 -0.06 10.48 -4.39
C SER A 75 -0.43 11.36 -5.57
N THR A 76 -1.55 12.10 -5.46
CA THR A 76 -2.06 13.02 -6.48
C THR A 76 -1.32 14.37 -6.55
N ASP A 77 -0.46 14.66 -5.58
CA ASP A 77 0.40 15.86 -5.61
C ASP A 77 1.64 15.66 -6.48
N PHE A 78 2.04 14.40 -6.70
CA PHE A 78 3.21 14.03 -7.49
C PHE A 78 4.48 14.79 -7.08
N GLY A 79 4.75 14.84 -5.76
CA GLY A 79 5.78 15.68 -5.17
C GLY A 79 7.22 15.22 -5.35
N ILE A 80 7.43 14.02 -5.92
CA ILE A 80 8.76 13.45 -6.12
C ILE A 80 9.56 14.32 -7.10
N THR A 81 10.73 14.79 -6.68
CA THR A 81 11.58 15.64 -7.50
C THR A 81 12.40 14.83 -8.52
N LYS A 82 12.91 15.53 -9.54
CA LYS A 82 13.81 14.90 -10.52
C LYS A 82 15.06 14.30 -9.89
N SER A 83 15.61 14.95 -8.86
CA SER A 83 16.80 14.43 -8.15
C SER A 83 16.49 13.17 -7.37
N ASP A 84 15.28 13.05 -6.80
CA ASP A 84 14.84 11.84 -6.11
C ASP A 84 14.70 10.69 -7.09
N TYR A 85 14.00 10.89 -8.21
CA TYR A 85 13.90 9.87 -9.25
C TYR A 85 15.26 9.40 -9.77
N LEU A 86 16.19 10.31 -10.07
CA LEU A 86 17.53 9.93 -10.56
C LEU A 86 18.31 9.11 -9.53
N ARG A 87 18.21 9.46 -8.24
CA ARG A 87 18.81 8.71 -7.14
C ARG A 87 18.17 7.33 -7.01
N TRP A 88 16.84 7.26 -7.04
CA TRP A 88 16.09 6.01 -6.91
C TRP A 88 16.33 5.08 -8.10
N PHE A 89 16.31 5.57 -9.33
CA PHE A 89 16.63 4.74 -10.51
C PHE A 89 18.03 4.13 -10.40
N LYS A 90 19.00 4.89 -9.89
CA LYS A 90 20.33 4.37 -9.65
C LYS A 90 20.32 3.26 -8.59
N GLN A 91 19.66 3.46 -7.46
CA GLN A 91 19.58 2.46 -6.41
C GLN A 91 18.81 1.21 -6.85
N ILE A 92 17.69 1.38 -7.57
CA ILE A 92 16.91 0.28 -8.16
C ILE A 92 17.77 -0.54 -9.13
N LYS A 93 18.53 0.13 -9.99
CA LYS A 93 19.45 -0.55 -10.90
C LYS A 93 20.60 -1.25 -10.17
N GLU A 94 21.16 -0.60 -9.15
CA GLU A 94 22.19 -1.19 -8.28
C GLU A 94 21.68 -2.41 -7.51
N MET A 95 20.38 -2.51 -7.26
CA MET A 95 19.74 -3.69 -6.65
C MET A 95 19.67 -4.88 -7.63
N GLY A 96 19.80 -4.66 -8.93
CA GLY A 96 19.70 -5.71 -9.96
C GLY A 96 18.33 -5.74 -10.66
N ALA A 97 17.46 -4.76 -10.40
CA ALA A 97 16.22 -4.62 -11.16
C ALA A 97 16.50 -4.16 -12.59
N ASN A 98 15.68 -4.62 -13.53
CA ASN A 98 15.75 -4.22 -14.94
C ASN A 98 14.55 -3.38 -15.37
N THR A 99 13.48 -3.36 -14.58
CA THR A 99 12.21 -2.72 -14.91
C THR A 99 11.67 -1.92 -13.73
N VAL A 100 11.04 -0.79 -14.01
CA VAL A 100 10.18 -0.07 -13.06
C VAL A 100 8.75 -0.09 -13.58
N ARG A 101 7.78 -0.07 -12.67
CA ARG A 101 6.38 0.09 -13.00
C ARG A 101 5.82 1.33 -12.33
N ILE A 102 4.98 2.08 -13.05
CA ILE A 102 4.16 3.18 -12.52
C ILE A 102 2.69 2.92 -12.83
N TYR A 103 1.79 3.40 -11.95
CA TYR A 103 0.37 3.05 -11.97
C TYR A 103 -0.45 3.92 -12.92
N THR A 104 -0.01 5.16 -13.13
CA THR A 104 -0.74 6.17 -13.88
C THR A 104 0.22 7.18 -14.51
N ILE A 105 -0.34 8.14 -15.24
CA ILE A 105 0.40 9.27 -15.81
C ILE A 105 0.96 10.12 -14.67
N ASN A 106 2.27 10.14 -14.51
CA ASN A 106 2.98 11.01 -13.58
C ASN A 106 3.21 12.41 -14.17
N ASN A 107 3.70 13.35 -13.36
CA ASN A 107 4.18 14.64 -13.86
C ASN A 107 5.35 14.47 -14.82
N ASP A 108 5.56 15.45 -15.71
CA ASP A 108 6.65 15.42 -16.69
C ASP A 108 8.05 15.27 -16.08
N VAL A 109 8.20 15.56 -14.79
CA VAL A 109 9.41 15.37 -14.00
C VAL A 109 9.88 13.90 -14.03
N PHE A 110 8.96 12.91 -13.88
CA PHE A 110 9.29 11.50 -13.98
C PHE A 110 9.91 11.15 -15.34
N TYR A 111 9.24 11.51 -16.43
CA TYR A 111 9.67 11.19 -17.80
C TYR A 111 10.98 11.89 -18.17
N ASN A 112 11.18 13.10 -17.68
CA ASN A 112 12.43 13.84 -17.83
C ASN A 112 13.59 13.14 -17.09
N ALA A 113 13.36 12.66 -15.87
CA ALA A 113 14.33 11.92 -15.09
C ALA A 113 14.64 10.55 -15.73
N PHE A 114 13.62 9.81 -16.15
CA PHE A 114 13.75 8.50 -16.78
C PHE A 114 14.53 8.58 -18.10
N TYR A 115 14.21 9.60 -18.93
CA TYR A 115 14.99 9.87 -20.15
C TYR A 115 16.45 10.18 -19.83
N GLU A 116 16.71 11.05 -18.84
CA GLU A 116 18.08 11.43 -18.49
C GLU A 116 18.90 10.27 -17.96
N PHE A 117 18.29 9.40 -17.16
CA PHE A 117 18.93 8.21 -16.63
C PHE A 117 19.32 7.22 -17.74
N ASN A 118 18.43 7.03 -18.73
CA ASN A 118 18.58 6.00 -19.73
C ASN A 118 19.34 6.41 -21.00
N LYS A 119 19.28 7.68 -21.43
CA LYS A 119 19.70 8.14 -22.77
C LYS A 119 21.14 7.77 -23.19
N ASP A 120 22.06 7.67 -22.25
CA ASP A 120 23.46 7.35 -22.47
C ASP A 120 23.87 6.10 -21.64
N ASN A 121 22.90 5.37 -21.10
CA ASN A 121 23.14 4.19 -20.28
C ASN A 121 23.11 2.93 -21.12
N PRO A 122 24.24 2.16 -21.21
CA PRO A 122 24.27 0.91 -21.96
C PRO A 122 23.43 -0.21 -21.34
N ASP A 123 23.03 -0.07 -20.07
CA ASP A 123 22.21 -1.00 -19.31
C ASP A 123 21.00 -0.24 -18.72
N PRO A 124 19.99 0.11 -19.56
CA PRO A 124 18.88 0.95 -19.17
C PRO A 124 17.92 0.24 -18.20
N LEU A 125 17.08 1.04 -17.53
CA LEU A 125 15.84 0.56 -16.91
C LEU A 125 14.72 0.56 -17.96
N TYR A 126 13.92 -0.49 -17.96
CA TYR A 126 12.69 -0.56 -18.75
C TYR A 126 11.48 -0.09 -17.93
N LEU A 127 10.38 0.21 -18.62
CA LEU A 127 9.16 0.73 -18.00
C LEU A 127 7.96 -0.14 -18.39
N LEU A 128 7.20 -0.55 -17.39
CA LEU A 128 5.80 -0.93 -17.49
C LEU A 128 4.94 0.27 -17.08
N HIS A 129 4.14 0.79 -17.98
CA HIS A 129 3.35 2.00 -17.73
C HIS A 129 1.88 1.64 -17.53
N GLY A 130 1.33 2.02 -16.38
CA GLY A 130 -0.07 1.82 -16.04
C GLY A 130 -0.99 2.92 -16.59
N VAL A 131 -2.25 2.57 -16.80
CA VAL A 131 -3.33 3.52 -17.01
C VAL A 131 -4.38 3.27 -15.94
N TRP A 132 -4.47 4.17 -15.00
CA TRP A 132 -5.43 4.10 -13.90
C TRP A 132 -6.84 4.41 -14.39
N VAL A 133 -7.81 3.64 -13.89
CA VAL A 133 -9.25 3.84 -14.11
C VAL A 133 -9.93 3.95 -12.75
N ASN A 134 -10.75 4.98 -12.57
CA ASN A 134 -11.53 5.13 -11.36
C ASN A 134 -12.88 4.44 -11.50
N ASP A 135 -12.92 3.14 -11.26
CA ASP A 135 -14.14 2.33 -11.31
C ASP A 135 -14.98 2.42 -10.03
N TYR A 136 -14.40 2.84 -8.90
CA TYR A 136 -15.11 3.09 -7.64
C TYR A 136 -16.25 4.11 -7.76
N LEU A 137 -16.10 5.15 -8.58
CA LEU A 137 -17.15 6.16 -8.79
C LEU A 137 -18.37 5.60 -9.51
N TYR A 138 -18.25 4.45 -10.14
CA TYR A 138 -19.22 3.89 -11.06
C TYR A 138 -19.89 2.62 -10.54
N ASN A 139 -19.40 2.04 -9.47
CA ASN A 139 -19.82 0.74 -8.95
C ASN A 139 -21.27 0.65 -8.48
N SER A 140 -21.93 1.75 -8.18
CA SER A 140 -23.28 1.71 -7.61
C SER A 140 -24.42 1.62 -8.62
N ALA A 141 -24.21 2.00 -9.89
CA ALA A 141 -25.25 2.02 -10.91
C ALA A 141 -24.74 2.08 -12.36
N ARG A 142 -23.44 2.07 -12.59
CA ARG A 142 -22.82 2.21 -13.90
C ARG A 142 -22.10 0.95 -14.31
N ASP A 143 -22.18 0.67 -15.58
CA ASP A 143 -21.47 -0.44 -16.20
C ASP A 143 -20.21 0.04 -16.92
N ALA A 144 -19.35 -0.89 -17.30
CA ALA A 144 -18.09 -0.60 -17.97
C ALA A 144 -18.26 0.00 -19.39
N TYR A 145 -19.47 0.01 -19.95
CA TYR A 145 -19.79 0.69 -21.21
C TYR A 145 -20.37 2.09 -21.03
N ASP A 146 -20.47 2.58 -19.79
CA ASP A 146 -20.80 3.99 -19.56
C ASP A 146 -19.74 4.85 -20.24
N PRO A 147 -20.13 5.83 -21.09
CA PRO A 147 -19.18 6.67 -21.82
C PRO A 147 -18.18 7.40 -20.94
N GLU A 148 -18.54 7.78 -19.71
CA GLU A 148 -17.60 8.41 -18.77
C GLU A 148 -16.50 7.44 -18.34
N LEU A 149 -16.75 6.13 -18.30
CA LEU A 149 -15.74 5.12 -18.01
C LEU A 149 -14.95 4.76 -19.27
N ILE A 150 -15.62 4.14 -20.27
CA ILE A 150 -14.92 3.55 -21.42
C ILE A 150 -14.23 4.58 -22.31
N ASP A 151 -14.91 5.70 -22.61
CA ASP A 151 -14.33 6.72 -23.48
C ASP A 151 -13.18 7.49 -22.78
N THR A 152 -13.28 7.68 -21.45
CA THR A 152 -12.18 8.24 -20.65
C THR A 152 -11.01 7.26 -20.62
N PHE A 153 -11.25 5.98 -20.38
CA PHE A 153 -10.20 4.95 -20.35
C PHE A 153 -9.44 4.87 -21.67
N ILE A 154 -10.15 4.79 -22.81
CA ILE A 154 -9.54 4.78 -24.14
C ILE A 154 -8.75 6.07 -24.39
N ASN A 155 -9.32 7.23 -23.99
CA ASN A 155 -8.64 8.52 -24.16
C ASN A 155 -7.35 8.58 -23.32
N ASP A 156 -7.37 8.08 -22.11
CA ASP A 156 -6.19 8.07 -21.22
C ASP A 156 -5.10 7.13 -21.73
N CYS A 157 -5.47 6.00 -22.31
CA CYS A 157 -4.52 5.16 -23.06
C CYS A 157 -3.85 5.96 -24.20
N LYS A 158 -4.60 6.71 -25.00
CA LYS A 158 -4.07 7.54 -26.09
C LYS A 158 -3.17 8.67 -25.58
N ILE A 159 -3.55 9.31 -24.48
CA ILE A 159 -2.75 10.36 -23.82
C ILE A 159 -1.43 9.77 -23.30
N MET A 160 -1.48 8.65 -22.61
CA MET A 160 -0.30 7.94 -22.10
C MET A 160 0.66 7.59 -23.24
N ILE A 161 0.16 7.07 -24.37
CA ILE A 161 0.97 6.76 -25.56
C ILE A 161 1.65 8.04 -26.09
N ASP A 162 0.91 9.16 -26.19
CA ASP A 162 1.49 10.43 -26.63
C ASP A 162 2.58 10.93 -25.67
N ILE A 163 2.41 10.73 -24.36
CA ILE A 163 3.38 11.08 -23.32
C ILE A 163 4.66 10.27 -23.50
N VAL A 164 4.53 8.95 -23.64
CA VAL A 164 5.64 8.02 -23.83
C VAL A 164 6.49 8.43 -25.05
N HIS A 165 5.84 8.91 -26.13
CA HIS A 165 6.51 9.41 -27.33
C HIS A 165 6.88 10.91 -27.28
N GLY A 166 6.73 11.59 -26.14
CA GLY A 166 7.14 12.97 -25.96
C GLY A 166 6.29 14.01 -26.71
N ASN A 167 5.03 13.74 -26.95
CA ASN A 167 4.16 14.55 -27.79
C ASN A 167 2.87 15.00 -27.08
N ARG A 168 2.93 15.36 -25.79
CA ARG A 168 1.74 15.74 -25.04
C ARG A 168 1.99 16.90 -24.09
N LYS A 169 0.93 17.70 -23.86
CA LYS A 169 0.86 18.68 -22.78
C LYS A 169 -0.44 18.47 -22.01
N LEU A 170 -0.34 18.37 -20.68
CA LEU A 170 -1.49 18.29 -19.77
C LEU A 170 -1.49 19.48 -18.82
N GLN A 171 -2.68 20.02 -18.58
CA GLN A 171 -2.88 21.10 -17.62
C GLN A 171 -3.22 20.56 -16.25
N LEU A 172 -2.81 21.27 -15.20
CA LEU A 172 -3.21 21.01 -13.83
C LEU A 172 -4.74 21.04 -13.70
N GLY A 173 -5.28 20.09 -12.94
CA GLY A 173 -6.72 19.99 -12.66
C GLY A 173 -7.55 19.30 -13.74
N ARG A 174 -6.89 18.64 -14.72
CA ARG A 174 -7.57 17.76 -15.66
C ARG A 174 -8.22 16.58 -14.95
N ASP A 175 -7.46 15.92 -14.11
CA ASP A 175 -7.85 14.75 -13.35
C ASP A 175 -6.93 14.62 -12.12
N ALA A 176 -7.51 14.37 -10.94
CA ALA A 176 -6.74 14.21 -9.72
C ALA A 176 -5.86 12.94 -9.71
N SER A 177 -6.20 11.92 -10.52
CA SER A 177 -5.42 10.68 -10.64
C SER A 177 -4.32 10.73 -11.70
N SER A 178 -4.16 11.86 -12.40
CA SER A 178 -3.16 12.01 -13.48
C SER A 178 -2.26 13.21 -13.26
N GLY A 179 -0.99 13.04 -13.57
CA GLY A 179 -0.01 14.13 -13.57
C GLY A 179 -0.27 15.20 -14.62
N HIS A 180 0.51 16.25 -14.57
CA HIS A 180 0.47 17.39 -15.49
C HIS A 180 1.88 17.78 -15.94
N GLY A 181 1.98 18.58 -17.01
CA GLY A 181 3.26 19.08 -17.50
C GLY A 181 3.39 19.11 -19.01
N THR A 182 4.64 19.30 -19.47
CA THR A 182 5.01 19.31 -20.90
C THR A 182 5.90 18.11 -21.19
N TYR A 183 5.30 17.07 -21.73
CA TYR A 183 5.97 15.80 -22.05
C TYR A 183 6.61 15.90 -23.42
N ASN A 184 7.92 16.17 -23.45
CA ASN A 184 8.70 16.39 -24.67
C ASN A 184 9.93 15.47 -24.79
N LYS A 185 10.00 14.42 -23.98
CA LYS A 185 11.04 13.40 -24.04
C LYS A 185 10.44 12.11 -24.55
N ASP A 186 10.96 11.62 -25.66
CA ASP A 186 10.61 10.30 -26.19
C ASP A 186 11.35 9.23 -25.40
N ILE A 187 10.60 8.46 -24.60
CA ILE A 187 11.08 7.35 -23.79
C ILE A 187 10.61 6.00 -24.36
N SER A 188 9.94 5.99 -25.50
CA SER A 188 9.27 4.82 -26.06
C SER A 188 10.20 3.62 -26.31
N GLN A 189 11.47 3.88 -26.52
CA GLN A 189 12.48 2.83 -26.71
C GLN A 189 12.78 2.01 -25.45
N TRP A 190 12.35 2.47 -24.27
CA TRP A 190 12.50 1.78 -22.98
C TRP A 190 11.16 1.36 -22.36
N VAL A 191 10.04 1.62 -23.02
CA VAL A 191 8.72 1.16 -22.57
C VAL A 191 8.43 -0.20 -23.19
N ILE A 192 8.40 -1.25 -22.36
CA ILE A 192 8.17 -2.62 -22.82
C ILE A 192 6.69 -2.98 -22.87
N GLY A 193 5.84 -2.35 -22.05
CA GLY A 193 4.42 -2.66 -22.04
C GLY A 193 3.56 -1.65 -21.32
N TYR A 194 2.27 -1.77 -21.58
CA TYR A 194 1.20 -1.03 -20.94
C TYR A 194 0.33 -1.97 -20.11
N ILE A 195 0.10 -1.64 -18.84
CA ILE A 195 -0.84 -2.35 -17.98
C ILE A 195 -2.08 -1.46 -17.85
N LEU A 196 -3.18 -1.90 -18.45
CA LEU A 196 -4.41 -1.15 -18.58
C LEU A 196 -5.40 -1.57 -17.49
N GLY A 197 -5.87 -0.60 -16.72
CA GLY A 197 -6.85 -0.80 -15.66
C GLY A 197 -6.25 -0.90 -14.27
N VAL A 198 -7.04 -1.44 -13.37
CA VAL A 198 -6.82 -1.48 -11.92
C VAL A 198 -7.15 -2.87 -11.38
N GLU A 199 -7.10 -3.05 -10.08
CA GLU A 199 -7.78 -4.14 -9.36
C GLU A 199 -9.29 -3.92 -9.50
N TRP A 200 -9.92 -4.65 -10.45
CA TRP A 200 -11.31 -4.38 -10.82
C TRP A 200 -12.27 -4.61 -9.65
N GLU A 201 -13.18 -3.66 -9.46
CA GLU A 201 -14.30 -3.84 -8.55
C GLU A 201 -15.23 -4.95 -9.08
N ASP A 202 -15.45 -5.95 -8.25
CA ASP A 202 -16.31 -7.10 -8.56
C ASP A 202 -17.75 -6.68 -8.94
N VAL A 203 -18.28 -5.69 -8.24
CA VAL A 203 -19.63 -5.13 -8.51
C VAL A 203 -19.72 -4.55 -9.92
N THR A 204 -18.69 -3.82 -10.39
CA THR A 204 -18.66 -3.27 -11.76
C THR A 204 -18.62 -4.38 -12.80
N VAL A 205 -17.84 -5.43 -12.57
CA VAL A 205 -17.74 -6.60 -13.43
C VAL A 205 -19.10 -7.33 -13.52
N VAL A 206 -19.66 -7.70 -12.36
CA VAL A 206 -20.95 -8.41 -12.28
C VAL A 206 -22.07 -7.61 -12.91
N TYR A 207 -22.19 -6.32 -12.57
CA TYR A 207 -23.24 -5.46 -13.10
C TYR A 207 -23.16 -5.31 -14.63
N THR A 208 -21.96 -5.15 -15.17
CA THR A 208 -21.74 -5.08 -16.62
C THR A 208 -22.15 -6.38 -17.30
N ASN A 209 -21.70 -7.51 -16.76
CA ASN A 209 -21.98 -8.82 -17.33
C ASN A 209 -23.47 -9.13 -17.30
N GLU A 210 -24.14 -8.94 -16.17
CA GLU A 210 -25.58 -9.18 -16.05
C GLU A 210 -26.43 -8.27 -16.95
N LYS A 211 -26.07 -6.99 -17.06
CA LYS A 211 -26.78 -6.02 -17.89
C LYS A 211 -26.73 -6.36 -19.37
N PHE A 212 -25.61 -6.90 -19.86
CA PHE A 212 -25.38 -7.08 -21.30
C PHE A 212 -25.35 -8.54 -21.76
N LYS A 213 -25.46 -9.54 -20.89
CA LYS A 213 -25.33 -10.98 -21.20
C LYS A 213 -26.18 -11.47 -22.37
N ASN A 214 -27.30 -10.82 -22.63
CA ASN A 214 -28.23 -11.19 -23.74
C ASN A 214 -28.12 -10.26 -24.96
N ASN A 215 -27.07 -9.42 -25.02
CA ASN A 215 -26.91 -8.43 -26.07
C ASN A 215 -25.63 -8.71 -26.88
N GLU A 216 -25.80 -9.35 -28.04
CA GLU A 216 -24.69 -9.75 -28.93
C GLU A 216 -23.72 -8.60 -29.26
N LYS A 217 -24.18 -7.35 -29.22
CA LYS A 217 -23.34 -6.18 -29.49
C LYS A 217 -22.21 -6.02 -28.43
N TYR A 218 -22.46 -6.47 -27.20
CA TYR A 218 -21.56 -6.31 -26.06
C TYR A 218 -20.87 -7.60 -25.64
N ASN A 219 -21.35 -8.78 -26.12
CA ASN A 219 -20.77 -10.07 -25.77
C ASN A 219 -19.59 -10.46 -26.69
N ALA A 220 -19.36 -9.74 -27.79
CA ALA A 220 -18.28 -10.03 -28.70
C ALA A 220 -17.70 -8.74 -29.27
N TYR A 221 -16.38 -8.66 -29.27
CA TYR A 221 -15.63 -7.58 -29.91
C TYR A 221 -14.70 -8.13 -30.99
N LYS A 222 -14.74 -7.55 -32.17
CA LYS A 222 -13.87 -7.92 -33.29
C LYS A 222 -13.12 -6.70 -33.78
N GLY A 223 -11.99 -6.41 -33.13
CA GLY A 223 -11.12 -5.33 -33.47
C GLY A 223 -10.15 -5.66 -34.63
N LYS A 224 -9.33 -4.71 -34.96
CA LYS A 224 -8.27 -4.86 -35.98
C LYS A 224 -7.04 -5.57 -35.41
N TYR A 225 -6.72 -5.35 -34.17
CA TYR A 225 -5.56 -5.84 -33.44
C TYR A 225 -5.94 -6.85 -32.37
N MET A 226 -6.96 -6.53 -31.57
CA MET A 226 -7.45 -7.40 -30.51
C MET A 226 -8.93 -7.77 -30.73
N TYR A 227 -9.33 -8.91 -30.21
CA TYR A 227 -10.71 -9.40 -30.26
C TYR A 227 -11.03 -10.18 -28.99
N SER A 228 -12.32 -10.34 -28.69
CA SER A 228 -12.78 -11.26 -27.67
C SER A 228 -13.15 -12.62 -28.27
N THR A 229 -12.91 -13.70 -27.52
CA THR A 229 -13.30 -15.07 -27.90
C THR A 229 -14.83 -15.26 -27.77
N GLN A 230 -15.31 -16.46 -28.10
CA GLN A 230 -16.76 -16.79 -27.97
C GLN A 230 -17.21 -16.94 -26.53
N ASP A 231 -16.27 -17.25 -25.63
CA ASP A 231 -16.53 -17.48 -24.21
C ASP A 231 -16.43 -16.19 -23.39
N ALA A 232 -16.04 -15.08 -24.03
CA ALA A 232 -15.83 -13.80 -23.37
C ALA A 232 -17.13 -13.22 -22.81
N THR A 233 -17.03 -12.66 -21.63
CA THR A 233 -18.08 -11.86 -21.01
C THR A 233 -18.15 -10.45 -21.61
N PRO A 234 -19.26 -9.70 -21.40
CA PRO A 234 -19.33 -8.29 -21.80
C PRO A 234 -18.20 -7.42 -21.26
N PHE A 235 -17.75 -7.66 -20.02
CA PHE A 235 -16.63 -6.91 -19.43
C PHE A 235 -15.32 -7.20 -20.16
N GLU A 236 -15.00 -8.45 -20.45
CA GLU A 236 -13.82 -8.86 -21.22
C GLU A 236 -13.84 -8.34 -22.66
N ALA A 237 -15.03 -8.30 -23.29
CA ALA A 237 -15.18 -7.70 -24.61
C ALA A 237 -14.91 -6.17 -24.58
N MET A 238 -15.24 -5.49 -23.50
CA MET A 238 -14.88 -4.09 -23.27
C MET A 238 -13.36 -3.91 -23.15
N LEU A 239 -12.68 -4.76 -22.37
CA LEU A 239 -11.22 -4.75 -22.27
C LEU A 239 -10.55 -4.98 -23.62
N ALA A 240 -11.04 -5.96 -24.42
CA ALA A 240 -10.55 -6.20 -25.77
C ALA A 240 -10.66 -4.96 -26.66
N ARG A 241 -11.76 -4.19 -26.54
CA ARG A 241 -11.95 -2.92 -27.26
C ARG A 241 -10.92 -1.86 -26.82
N VAL A 242 -10.67 -1.72 -25.54
CA VAL A 242 -9.71 -0.75 -25.00
C VAL A 242 -8.30 -1.07 -25.52
N GLY A 243 -7.89 -2.33 -25.46
CA GLY A 243 -6.58 -2.77 -25.98
C GLY A 243 -6.44 -2.57 -27.49
N ASP A 244 -7.47 -2.90 -28.26
CA ASP A 244 -7.49 -2.67 -29.72
C ASP A 244 -7.30 -1.21 -30.09
N GLU A 245 -8.03 -0.31 -29.44
CA GLU A 245 -7.96 1.14 -29.64
C GLU A 245 -6.58 1.71 -29.27
N ALA A 246 -5.97 1.21 -28.19
CA ALA A 246 -4.64 1.62 -27.76
C ALA A 246 -3.57 1.19 -28.78
N ILE A 247 -3.56 -0.08 -29.18
CA ILE A 247 -2.59 -0.61 -30.17
C ILE A 247 -2.81 0.05 -31.54
N GLU A 248 -4.07 0.25 -31.96
CA GLU A 248 -4.36 0.93 -33.21
C GLU A 248 -3.81 2.35 -33.22
N TYR A 249 -4.01 3.10 -32.14
CA TYR A 249 -3.54 4.48 -32.01
C TYR A 249 -2.02 4.56 -32.12
N GLU A 250 -1.28 3.77 -31.33
CA GLU A 250 0.18 3.77 -31.36
C GLU A 250 0.72 3.32 -32.72
N THR A 251 0.15 2.25 -33.27
CA THR A 251 0.55 1.75 -34.60
C THR A 251 0.34 2.78 -35.70
N LYS A 252 -0.80 3.49 -35.71
CA LYS A 252 -1.09 4.50 -36.74
C LYS A 252 -0.21 5.73 -36.59
N ARG A 253 -0.07 6.25 -35.36
CA ARG A 253 0.61 7.52 -35.11
C ARG A 253 2.13 7.38 -35.07
N TYR A 254 2.63 6.39 -34.37
CA TYR A 254 4.06 6.24 -34.05
C TYR A 254 4.76 5.09 -34.78
N LYS A 255 4.01 4.20 -35.40
CA LYS A 255 4.55 3.03 -36.11
C LYS A 255 5.35 2.09 -35.20
N THR A 256 4.94 2.00 -33.96
CA THR A 256 5.48 1.08 -32.94
C THR A 256 4.35 0.32 -32.26
N GLN A 257 4.69 -0.78 -31.62
CA GLN A 257 3.81 -1.54 -30.74
C GLN A 257 4.56 -1.97 -29.50
N LYS A 258 3.86 -2.02 -28.37
CA LYS A 258 4.34 -2.50 -27.08
C LYS A 258 3.45 -3.64 -26.59
N LEU A 259 3.91 -4.40 -25.60
CA LEU A 259 3.04 -5.37 -24.93
C LEU A 259 1.85 -4.67 -24.30
N VAL A 260 0.71 -5.34 -24.27
CA VAL A 260 -0.48 -4.86 -23.59
C VAL A 260 -0.91 -5.92 -22.57
N ALA A 261 -1.29 -5.48 -21.40
CA ALA A 261 -1.90 -6.31 -20.37
C ALA A 261 -3.10 -5.60 -19.75
N PHE A 262 -3.97 -6.38 -19.13
CA PHE A 262 -5.04 -5.88 -18.29
C PHE A 262 -4.75 -6.32 -16.87
N SER A 263 -4.90 -5.38 -15.92
CA SER A 263 -4.70 -5.67 -14.51
C SER A 263 -5.75 -6.65 -14.00
N ASN A 264 -5.37 -7.55 -13.10
CA ASN A 264 -6.25 -8.50 -12.43
C ASN A 264 -5.75 -8.81 -11.02
N TRP A 265 -6.57 -9.43 -10.19
CA TRP A 265 -6.26 -9.78 -8.82
C TRP A 265 -7.19 -10.91 -8.31
N PRO A 266 -6.97 -11.49 -7.11
CA PRO A 266 -7.75 -12.67 -6.67
C PRO A 266 -9.27 -12.48 -6.62
N ILE A 267 -9.77 -11.27 -6.35
CA ILE A 267 -11.22 -11.00 -6.29
C ILE A 267 -11.90 -11.28 -7.64
N THR A 268 -11.20 -11.02 -8.75
CA THR A 268 -11.69 -11.20 -10.11
C THR A 268 -10.87 -12.23 -10.90
N ASP A 269 -10.18 -13.15 -10.23
CA ASP A 269 -9.46 -14.22 -10.90
C ASP A 269 -10.39 -15.13 -11.74
N PRO A 270 -9.87 -15.87 -12.75
CA PRO A 270 -10.67 -16.65 -13.65
C PRO A 270 -11.30 -17.92 -13.04
N PHE A 271 -10.97 -18.25 -11.79
CA PHE A 271 -11.30 -19.53 -11.20
C PHE A 271 -12.69 -19.58 -10.55
N THR A 272 -13.25 -20.79 -10.51
CA THR A 272 -14.45 -21.12 -9.76
C THR A 272 -14.07 -21.96 -8.55
N TYR A 273 -14.59 -21.57 -7.39
CA TYR A 273 -14.32 -22.20 -6.11
C TYR A 273 -15.56 -22.95 -5.57
N PRO A 274 -15.37 -23.93 -4.64
CA PRO A 274 -16.47 -24.53 -3.91
C PRO A 274 -17.35 -23.48 -3.23
N GLN A 275 -18.67 -23.75 -3.11
CA GLN A 275 -19.65 -22.80 -2.61
C GLN A 275 -19.29 -22.23 -1.23
N TYR A 276 -18.77 -23.06 -0.32
CA TYR A 276 -18.38 -22.61 1.02
C TYR A 276 -17.22 -21.59 1.03
N ILE A 277 -16.34 -21.64 0.01
CA ILE A 277 -15.28 -20.62 -0.20
C ILE A 277 -15.88 -19.36 -0.81
N THR A 278 -16.70 -19.53 -1.85
CA THR A 278 -17.38 -18.42 -2.54
C THR A 278 -18.23 -17.61 -1.55
N ASP A 279 -19.00 -18.28 -0.70
CA ASP A 279 -19.85 -17.62 0.31
C ASP A 279 -19.01 -16.92 1.40
N TYR A 280 -17.91 -17.56 1.83
CA TYR A 280 -17.05 -17.00 2.88
C TYR A 280 -16.32 -15.72 2.42
N PHE A 281 -15.80 -15.70 1.19
CA PHE A 281 -15.04 -14.59 0.63
C PHE A 281 -15.87 -13.62 -0.22
N ASP A 282 -17.16 -13.88 -0.39
CA ASP A 282 -18.06 -13.13 -1.27
C ASP A 282 -17.53 -13.03 -2.72
N LYS A 283 -16.95 -14.12 -3.23
CA LYS A 283 -16.40 -14.20 -4.58
C LYS A 283 -17.52 -14.29 -5.61
N CYS A 284 -17.80 -13.20 -6.31
CA CYS A 284 -18.92 -13.09 -7.24
C CYS A 284 -18.55 -12.75 -8.69
N ALA A 285 -17.29 -12.34 -8.93
CA ALA A 285 -16.83 -11.88 -10.23
C ALA A 285 -15.66 -12.72 -10.77
N SER A 286 -15.51 -12.72 -12.08
CA SER A 286 -14.39 -13.35 -12.79
C SER A 286 -14.06 -12.54 -14.04
N VAL A 287 -12.77 -12.36 -14.32
CA VAL A 287 -12.21 -11.77 -15.54
C VAL A 287 -11.10 -12.68 -16.03
N ASP A 288 -11.27 -13.25 -17.21
CA ASP A 288 -10.29 -14.14 -17.83
C ASP A 288 -9.68 -13.50 -19.07
N VAL A 289 -8.41 -13.15 -19.00
CA VAL A 289 -7.70 -12.53 -20.13
C VAL A 289 -7.40 -13.51 -21.27
N GLU A 290 -7.54 -14.83 -21.06
CA GLU A 290 -7.55 -15.83 -22.16
C GLU A 290 -8.73 -15.66 -23.12
N HIS A 291 -9.79 -14.98 -22.67
CA HIS A 291 -10.90 -14.60 -23.52
C HIS A 291 -10.60 -13.40 -24.45
N ILE A 292 -9.38 -12.85 -24.38
CA ILE A 292 -8.93 -11.73 -25.22
C ILE A 292 -7.76 -12.20 -26.11
N GLY A 293 -7.96 -12.18 -27.41
CA GLY A 293 -6.97 -12.63 -28.36
C GLY A 293 -6.36 -11.49 -29.20
N CYS A 294 -5.18 -11.74 -29.73
CA CYS A 294 -4.47 -10.88 -30.67
C CYS A 294 -4.63 -11.39 -32.12
N THR A 295 -4.77 -10.47 -33.08
CA THR A 295 -4.71 -10.81 -34.52
C THR A 295 -3.26 -10.90 -34.98
N ASP A 296 -3.04 -11.39 -36.19
CA ASP A 296 -1.72 -11.43 -36.86
C ASP A 296 -1.06 -10.05 -37.11
N LYS A 297 -1.79 -8.96 -36.82
CA LYS A 297 -1.31 -7.57 -36.93
C LYS A 297 -0.65 -7.07 -35.66
N VAL A 298 -0.80 -7.78 -34.56
CA VAL A 298 -0.08 -7.49 -33.31
C VAL A 298 1.29 -8.13 -33.38
N LEU A 299 2.33 -7.31 -33.35
CA LEU A 299 3.71 -7.74 -33.40
C LEU A 299 4.30 -8.05 -32.04
N SER A 300 3.84 -7.32 -31.02
CA SER A 300 4.33 -7.39 -29.64
C SER A 300 3.67 -8.51 -28.82
N GLY A 301 2.38 -8.70 -28.98
CA GLY A 301 1.60 -9.63 -28.16
C GLY A 301 1.01 -8.97 -26.91
N HIS A 302 0.46 -9.81 -26.03
CA HIS A 302 -0.10 -9.41 -24.74
C HIS A 302 0.30 -10.41 -23.65
N PHE A 303 0.10 -10.02 -22.39
CA PHE A 303 0.41 -10.84 -21.22
C PHE A 303 -0.66 -10.68 -20.14
N ALA A 304 -0.75 -11.67 -19.24
CA ALA A 304 -1.60 -11.62 -18.07
C ALA A 304 -0.86 -10.90 -16.94
N SER A 305 -1.50 -9.90 -16.34
CA SER A 305 -0.94 -9.08 -15.26
C SER A 305 -1.75 -9.27 -13.99
N TYR A 306 -1.10 -9.74 -12.92
CA TYR A 306 -1.76 -10.03 -11.66
C TYR A 306 -1.09 -9.35 -10.48
N HIS A 307 -1.93 -8.91 -9.51
CA HIS A 307 -1.50 -8.53 -8.18
C HIS A 307 -1.77 -9.70 -7.24
N ILE A 308 -0.75 -10.38 -6.75
CA ILE A 308 -0.89 -11.57 -5.90
C ILE A 308 0.01 -11.44 -4.68
N TYR A 309 -0.62 -11.38 -3.51
CA TYR A 309 0.02 -11.30 -2.20
C TYR A 309 -0.16 -12.60 -1.43
N PRO A 310 0.80 -13.03 -0.59
CA PRO A 310 0.73 -14.33 0.09
C PRO A 310 -0.41 -14.44 1.12
N TYR A 311 -0.89 -13.32 1.59
CA TYR A 311 -1.91 -13.22 2.64
C TYR A 311 -3.31 -12.85 2.12
N TYR A 312 -3.46 -12.48 0.82
CA TYR A 312 -4.72 -11.91 0.30
C TYR A 312 -4.96 -12.23 -1.18
N ARG A 313 -6.09 -12.74 -1.58
CA ARG A 313 -6.96 -13.58 -0.76
C ARG A 313 -6.48 -15.01 -0.92
N ASP A 314 -6.12 -15.65 0.16
CA ASP A 314 -5.63 -17.03 0.11
C ASP A 314 -6.81 -18.03 0.12
N TYR A 315 -7.51 -18.12 -1.03
CA TYR A 315 -8.61 -19.07 -1.20
C TYR A 315 -8.18 -20.51 -0.95
N LEU A 316 -6.97 -20.87 -1.37
CA LEU A 316 -6.50 -22.25 -1.33
C LEU A 316 -6.18 -22.75 0.10
N ALA A 317 -5.91 -21.81 1.04
CA ALA A 317 -5.77 -22.17 2.46
C ALA A 317 -7.07 -22.73 3.08
N PHE A 318 -8.22 -22.40 2.49
CA PHE A 318 -9.54 -22.80 2.98
C PHE A 318 -10.14 -24.00 2.25
N VAL A 319 -9.48 -24.52 1.20
CA VAL A 319 -9.95 -25.69 0.45
C VAL A 319 -9.84 -26.94 1.32
N LYS A 320 -10.95 -27.64 1.50
CA LYS A 320 -11.03 -28.89 2.28
C LYS A 320 -10.67 -30.12 1.44
N ASP A 321 -11.06 -30.11 0.17
CA ASP A 321 -10.73 -31.15 -0.80
C ASP A 321 -10.39 -30.51 -2.14
N PHE A 322 -9.14 -30.58 -2.56
CA PHE A 322 -8.66 -30.00 -3.82
C PHE A 322 -9.28 -30.61 -5.06
N ASN A 323 -9.90 -31.80 -4.96
CA ASN A 323 -10.67 -32.38 -6.07
C ASN A 323 -11.98 -31.63 -6.36
N GLU A 324 -12.41 -30.74 -5.47
CA GLU A 324 -13.59 -29.88 -5.69
C GLU A 324 -13.28 -28.63 -6.51
N LEU A 325 -12.01 -28.34 -6.77
CA LEU A 325 -11.60 -27.20 -7.62
C LEU A 325 -11.92 -27.49 -9.09
N SER A 326 -12.28 -26.44 -9.82
CA SER A 326 -12.56 -26.51 -11.27
C SER A 326 -11.29 -26.48 -12.13
N PHE A 327 -10.13 -26.39 -11.55
CA PHE A 327 -8.83 -26.29 -12.20
C PHE A 327 -7.84 -27.30 -11.60
N ASP A 328 -6.92 -27.80 -12.43
CA ASP A 328 -5.86 -28.69 -11.98
C ASP A 328 -4.77 -27.92 -11.25
N VAL A 329 -4.29 -28.49 -10.13
CA VAL A 329 -3.16 -27.96 -9.38
C VAL A 329 -2.22 -29.09 -8.97
N ASP A 330 -0.94 -28.89 -9.18
CA ASP A 330 0.09 -29.80 -8.69
C ASP A 330 0.43 -29.52 -7.23
N ILE A 331 -0.41 -30.06 -6.33
CA ILE A 331 -0.33 -29.84 -4.91
C ILE A 331 0.99 -30.36 -4.34
N GLU A 332 1.45 -31.55 -4.78
CA GLU A 332 2.62 -32.22 -4.22
C GLU A 332 3.91 -31.39 -4.38
N SER A 333 4.06 -30.65 -5.49
CA SER A 333 5.21 -29.78 -5.72
C SER A 333 5.25 -28.53 -4.84
N CYS A 334 4.17 -28.25 -4.12
CA CYS A 334 4.02 -27.06 -3.28
C CYS A 334 4.17 -27.35 -1.79
N TYR A 335 4.43 -28.61 -1.40
CA TYR A 335 4.77 -28.94 -0.02
C TYR A 335 6.24 -28.66 0.27
N LYS A 336 6.50 -28.02 1.43
CA LYS A 336 7.83 -27.85 1.99
C LYS A 336 7.78 -28.19 3.48
N ASP A 337 8.62 -29.13 3.91
CA ASP A 337 8.72 -29.57 5.32
C ASP A 337 7.36 -30.00 5.94
N GLY A 338 6.47 -30.56 5.11
CA GLY A 338 5.14 -30.99 5.53
C GLY A 338 4.09 -29.86 5.57
N THR A 339 4.46 -28.63 5.24
CA THR A 339 3.56 -27.48 5.16
C THR A 339 3.26 -27.16 3.69
N LEU A 340 1.99 -26.99 3.36
CA LEU A 340 1.56 -26.57 2.04
C LEU A 340 1.83 -25.06 1.87
N ASN A 341 2.55 -24.69 0.80
CA ASN A 341 2.70 -23.31 0.38
C ASN A 341 1.56 -22.95 -0.58
N THR A 342 0.47 -22.42 -0.05
CA THR A 342 -0.72 -22.06 -0.83
C THR A 342 -0.48 -20.91 -1.78
N TYR A 343 0.44 -19.98 -1.46
CA TYR A 343 0.87 -18.92 -2.36
C TYR A 343 1.50 -19.47 -3.64
N LYS A 344 2.47 -20.38 -3.50
CA LYS A 344 3.08 -21.05 -4.67
C LYS A 344 2.06 -21.87 -5.47
N LEU A 345 1.16 -22.57 -4.76
CA LEU A 345 0.09 -23.36 -5.39
C LEU A 345 -0.83 -22.46 -6.24
N TYR A 346 -1.22 -21.31 -5.70
CA TYR A 346 -2.06 -20.36 -6.44
C TYR A 346 -1.34 -19.75 -7.64
N LEU A 347 -0.07 -19.38 -7.48
CA LEU A 347 0.77 -18.90 -8.60
C LEU A 347 0.88 -19.91 -9.71
N LYS A 348 1.08 -21.21 -9.38
CA LYS A 348 1.08 -22.29 -10.37
C LYS A 348 -0.26 -22.43 -11.07
N ALA A 349 -1.36 -22.39 -10.33
CA ALA A 349 -2.70 -22.44 -10.91
C ALA A 349 -2.91 -21.30 -11.92
N ILE A 350 -2.51 -20.09 -11.60
CA ILE A 350 -2.56 -18.93 -12.51
C ILE A 350 -1.64 -19.13 -13.72
N ALA A 351 -0.38 -19.54 -13.50
CA ALA A 351 0.57 -19.74 -14.61
C ALA A 351 0.10 -20.86 -15.55
N ASP A 352 -0.34 -21.99 -15.03
CA ASP A 352 -0.79 -23.16 -15.81
C ASP A 352 -2.13 -22.89 -16.55
N HIS A 353 -2.95 -21.93 -16.07
CA HIS A 353 -4.18 -21.52 -16.74
C HIS A 353 -3.93 -20.75 -18.04
N HIS A 354 -2.86 -19.96 -18.10
CA HIS A 354 -2.60 -19.07 -19.21
C HIS A 354 -1.66 -19.65 -20.27
N ALA A 355 -2.03 -19.49 -21.55
CA ALA A 355 -1.15 -19.79 -22.70
C ALA A 355 -0.26 -18.59 -23.11
N ILE A 356 -0.39 -17.47 -22.43
CA ILE A 356 0.38 -16.23 -22.60
C ILE A 356 1.26 -16.00 -21.37
N PRO A 357 2.28 -15.13 -21.45
CA PRO A 357 3.13 -14.85 -20.29
C PRO A 357 2.31 -14.31 -19.12
N VAL A 358 2.62 -14.78 -17.92
CA VAL A 358 2.06 -14.23 -16.66
C VAL A 358 3.13 -13.39 -15.98
N VAL A 359 2.80 -12.16 -15.64
CA VAL A 359 3.64 -11.26 -14.84
C VAL A 359 2.91 -10.91 -13.55
N ILE A 360 3.54 -11.19 -12.43
CA ILE A 360 3.03 -10.76 -11.13
C ILE A 360 3.42 -9.30 -10.93
N SER A 361 2.56 -8.41 -11.41
CA SER A 361 2.83 -6.97 -11.45
C SER A 361 2.77 -6.28 -10.09
N GLU A 362 2.28 -6.98 -9.06
CA GLU A 362 2.48 -6.63 -7.65
C GLU A 362 2.64 -7.88 -6.80
N PHE A 363 3.71 -7.92 -6.01
CA PHE A 363 3.89 -8.79 -4.87
C PHE A 363 4.68 -8.06 -3.78
N GLY A 364 4.41 -8.34 -2.52
CA GLY A 364 5.08 -7.64 -1.44
C GLY A 364 4.64 -8.08 -0.05
N VAL A 365 5.37 -7.64 0.96
CA VAL A 365 5.06 -7.87 2.37
C VAL A 365 5.41 -6.61 3.16
N PRO A 366 4.44 -5.96 3.81
CA PRO A 366 4.69 -4.72 4.56
C PRO A 366 5.23 -5.00 5.96
N THR A 367 6.01 -4.08 6.48
CA THR A 367 6.69 -4.21 7.77
C THR A 367 5.94 -3.63 8.95
N GLY A 368 5.00 -2.76 8.83
CA GLY A 368 4.34 -2.01 9.90
C GLY A 368 4.07 -2.80 11.20
N ARG A 369 3.88 -2.07 12.30
CA ARG A 369 3.56 -2.65 13.62
C ARG A 369 2.16 -3.25 13.67
N GLY A 370 1.20 -2.62 13.00
CA GLY A 370 -0.14 -3.17 12.82
C GLY A 370 -0.14 -4.38 11.89
N ILE A 371 -1.25 -5.09 11.87
CA ILE A 371 -1.47 -6.27 11.02
C ILE A 371 -2.89 -6.24 10.45
N ALA A 372 -3.06 -6.62 9.20
CA ALA A 372 -4.37 -6.64 8.54
C ALA A 372 -4.81 -8.03 8.08
N HIS A 373 -3.87 -8.85 7.60
CA HIS A 373 -4.15 -10.24 7.19
C HIS A 373 -3.01 -11.16 7.62
N ILE A 374 -3.38 -12.38 7.97
CA ILE A 374 -2.42 -13.43 8.37
C ILE A 374 -2.33 -14.46 7.24
N ASP A 375 -1.11 -14.73 6.79
CA ASP A 375 -0.82 -15.93 6.02
C ASP A 375 -0.61 -17.09 7.00
N THR A 376 -1.61 -17.93 7.14
CA THR A 376 -1.63 -19.04 8.12
C THR A 376 -0.67 -20.16 7.77
N ASN A 377 -0.18 -20.23 6.54
CA ASN A 377 0.65 -21.34 6.06
C ASN A 377 2.14 -21.02 6.12
N THR A 378 2.55 -19.83 5.69
CA THR A 378 3.96 -19.45 5.60
C THR A 378 4.37 -18.34 6.54
N GLY A 379 3.41 -17.63 7.15
CA GLY A 379 3.64 -16.51 8.06
C GLY A 379 4.06 -15.22 7.37
N ARG A 380 3.91 -15.12 6.06
CA ARG A 380 4.16 -13.90 5.28
C ARG A 380 2.94 -12.97 5.36
N ASN A 381 2.76 -12.34 6.52
CA ASN A 381 1.56 -11.58 6.86
C ASN A 381 1.52 -10.19 6.22
N GLN A 382 0.35 -9.59 6.16
CA GLN A 382 0.21 -8.16 5.90
C GLN A 382 0.43 -7.37 7.19
N GLY A 383 1.68 -7.04 7.49
CA GLY A 383 2.10 -6.31 8.67
C GLY A 383 2.53 -7.21 9.84
N HIS A 384 2.83 -6.58 10.97
CA HIS A 384 3.45 -7.16 12.16
C HIS A 384 4.68 -8.00 11.83
N MET A 385 5.51 -7.47 10.95
CA MET A 385 6.74 -8.07 10.46
C MET A 385 7.90 -7.10 10.66
N PRO A 386 8.99 -7.50 11.31
CA PRO A 386 10.16 -6.65 11.43
C PRO A 386 10.86 -6.48 10.07
N GLU A 387 11.47 -5.32 9.85
CA GLU A 387 12.18 -5.02 8.59
C GLU A 387 13.26 -6.06 8.24
N THR A 388 13.85 -6.70 9.25
CA THR A 388 14.86 -7.76 9.06
C THR A 388 14.29 -9.05 8.47
N GLU A 389 12.98 -9.27 8.57
CA GLU A 389 12.29 -10.45 8.01
C GLU A 389 11.65 -10.15 6.66
N GLN A 390 11.44 -8.88 6.32
CA GLN A 390 10.87 -8.50 5.02
C GLN A 390 11.67 -9.05 3.84
N GLY A 391 12.99 -8.90 3.84
CA GLY A 391 13.85 -9.36 2.77
C GLY A 391 13.76 -10.87 2.53
N PRO A 392 13.94 -11.74 3.54
CA PRO A 392 13.70 -13.18 3.41
C PRO A 392 12.31 -13.55 2.89
N ALA A 393 11.25 -12.85 3.34
CA ALA A 393 9.89 -13.06 2.87
C ALA A 393 9.72 -12.70 1.39
N LEU A 394 10.27 -11.56 0.96
CA LEU A 394 10.25 -11.12 -0.44
C LEU A 394 11.00 -12.10 -1.36
N VAL A 395 12.17 -12.60 -0.93
CA VAL A 395 12.92 -13.63 -1.68
C VAL A 395 12.12 -14.91 -1.80
N ALA A 396 11.43 -15.33 -0.74
CA ALA A 396 10.57 -16.51 -0.80
C ALA A 396 9.41 -16.32 -1.79
N CYS A 397 8.74 -15.16 -1.79
CA CYS A 397 7.70 -14.83 -2.76
C CYS A 397 8.24 -14.81 -4.19
N TYR A 398 9.37 -14.14 -4.41
CA TYR A 398 10.00 -14.09 -5.74
C TYR A 398 10.37 -15.48 -6.28
N ASN A 399 10.95 -16.33 -5.44
CA ASN A 399 11.27 -17.69 -5.84
C ASN A 399 10.00 -18.51 -6.18
N ASP A 400 8.95 -18.38 -5.38
CA ASP A 400 7.65 -19.04 -5.65
C ASP A 400 7.07 -18.58 -7.00
N ILE A 401 7.19 -17.29 -7.36
CA ILE A 401 6.73 -16.72 -8.63
C ILE A 401 7.51 -17.34 -9.82
N ILE A 402 8.84 -17.38 -9.73
CA ILE A 402 9.67 -17.91 -10.81
C ILE A 402 9.52 -19.42 -10.94
N GLU A 403 9.47 -20.15 -9.83
CA GLU A 403 9.25 -21.61 -9.83
C GLU A 403 7.84 -22.00 -10.30
N ALA A 404 6.85 -21.10 -10.18
CA ALA A 404 5.53 -21.30 -10.77
C ALA A 404 5.50 -21.16 -12.29
N GLY A 405 6.55 -20.62 -12.92
CA GLY A 405 6.65 -20.45 -14.37
C GLY A 405 6.26 -19.05 -14.88
N CYS A 406 6.06 -18.08 -13.99
CA CYS A 406 5.75 -16.70 -14.37
C CYS A 406 6.92 -16.06 -15.15
N ALA A 407 6.62 -15.14 -16.06
CA ALA A 407 7.59 -14.45 -16.91
C ALA A 407 8.29 -13.28 -16.19
N GLY A 408 7.97 -13.05 -14.95
CA GLY A 408 8.59 -12.03 -14.10
C GLY A 408 7.63 -11.46 -13.07
N SER A 409 8.13 -10.45 -12.35
CA SER A 409 7.37 -9.81 -11.28
C SER A 409 7.79 -8.38 -11.04
N CYS A 410 6.92 -7.57 -10.39
CA CYS A 410 7.25 -6.26 -9.85
C CYS A 410 7.04 -6.25 -8.34
N LEU A 411 8.07 -5.86 -7.62
CA LEU A 411 8.04 -5.76 -6.17
C LEU A 411 7.27 -4.49 -5.76
N PHE A 412 6.22 -4.67 -5.00
CA PHE A 412 5.48 -3.59 -4.38
C PHE A 412 6.04 -3.35 -2.97
N SER A 413 6.79 -2.25 -2.68
CA SER A 413 7.05 -1.13 -3.57
C SER A 413 8.46 -0.57 -3.32
N TRP A 414 8.87 0.47 -4.08
CA TRP A 414 10.16 1.11 -3.87
C TRP A 414 10.22 1.85 -2.53
N GLN A 415 9.27 2.77 -2.29
CA GLN A 415 9.25 3.61 -1.10
C GLN A 415 8.03 3.37 -0.22
N ASP A 416 8.17 3.66 1.06
CA ASP A 416 7.05 3.80 1.98
C ASP A 416 6.16 4.98 1.58
N GLU A 417 4.86 4.88 1.85
CA GLU A 417 3.87 5.89 1.41
C GLU A 417 2.95 6.29 2.56
N TRP A 418 3.25 7.39 3.25
CA TRP A 418 2.51 7.83 4.45
C TRP A 418 1.03 8.16 4.20
N PHE A 419 0.64 8.49 2.96
CA PHE A 419 -0.75 8.76 2.65
C PHE A 419 -1.65 7.52 2.67
N LYS A 420 -1.09 6.32 2.61
CA LYS A 420 -1.85 5.06 2.56
C LYS A 420 -2.60 4.76 3.84
N ARG A 421 -3.65 3.97 3.71
CA ARG A 421 -4.56 3.56 4.77
C ARG A 421 -4.76 2.06 4.71
N THR A 422 -5.00 1.45 5.87
CA THR A 422 -5.39 0.05 5.97
C THR A 422 -6.85 -0.04 6.39
N TRP A 423 -7.60 -0.97 5.82
CA TRP A 423 -9.03 -1.12 6.07
C TRP A 423 -9.38 -1.23 7.58
N ASN A 424 -8.53 -1.88 8.36
CA ASN A 424 -8.75 -2.14 9.77
C ASN A 424 -8.19 -1.08 10.73
N THR A 425 -7.61 0.01 10.23
CA THR A 425 -7.21 1.19 11.02
C THR A 425 -8.03 2.43 10.67
N ASN A 426 -8.85 2.37 9.63
CA ASN A 426 -9.61 3.51 9.11
C ASN A 426 -10.50 4.19 10.14
N TYR A 427 -11.05 3.44 11.10
CA TYR A 427 -11.90 3.99 12.18
C TYR A 427 -11.11 4.84 13.19
N ALA A 428 -9.79 4.78 13.20
CA ALA A 428 -8.94 5.42 14.19
C ALA A 428 -8.16 6.64 13.66
N ILE A 429 -8.31 6.99 12.38
CA ILE A 429 -7.51 8.06 11.74
C ILE A 429 -8.38 9.12 11.05
N ASP A 430 -7.85 10.33 10.91
CA ASP A 430 -8.40 11.35 10.03
C ASP A 430 -7.89 11.11 8.59
N PHE A 431 -8.79 10.66 7.71
CA PHE A 431 -8.46 10.33 6.31
C PHE A 431 -7.84 11.49 5.53
N MET A 432 -8.15 12.72 5.91
CA MET A 432 -7.65 13.90 5.21
C MET A 432 -6.26 14.32 5.69
N ARG A 433 -5.69 13.59 6.66
CA ARG A 433 -4.45 13.97 7.32
C ARG A 433 -3.37 12.87 7.31
N THR A 434 -3.64 11.75 6.67
CA THR A 434 -2.72 10.60 6.64
C THR A 434 -1.32 10.92 6.09
N PRO A 435 -1.10 11.83 5.10
CA PRO A 435 0.27 12.12 4.62
C PRO A 435 1.17 12.81 5.64
N TYR A 436 0.61 13.40 6.69
CA TYR A 436 1.34 14.31 7.57
C TYR A 436 1.96 13.63 8.80
N TRP A 437 1.87 12.32 8.91
CA TRP A 437 2.48 11.53 9.98
C TRP A 437 2.70 10.08 9.56
N SER A 438 3.64 9.43 10.21
CA SER A 438 4.00 8.02 9.96
C SER A 438 3.19 7.14 10.90
N ASP A 439 2.14 6.52 10.39
CA ASP A 439 1.23 5.69 11.19
C ASP A 439 1.68 4.23 11.18
N VAL A 440 2.48 3.85 12.15
CA VAL A 440 3.04 2.49 12.25
C VAL A 440 2.01 1.39 12.50
N GLN A 441 0.77 1.72 12.86
CA GLN A 441 -0.34 0.78 12.95
C GLN A 441 -0.98 0.51 11.57
N THR A 442 -0.82 1.43 10.63
CA THR A 442 -1.30 1.32 9.25
C THR A 442 -0.22 0.70 8.38
N ASN A 443 -0.17 -0.63 8.34
CA ASN A 443 0.87 -1.38 7.65
C ASN A 443 0.97 -1.10 6.15
N GLU A 444 -0.10 -0.66 5.47
CA GLU A 444 -0.07 -0.23 4.07
C GLU A 444 0.96 0.88 3.79
N GLN A 445 1.37 1.65 4.78
CA GLN A 445 2.40 2.66 4.63
C GLN A 445 3.81 2.10 4.45
N TYR A 446 4.06 0.80 4.76
CA TYR A 446 5.41 0.25 5.00
C TYR A 446 5.82 -0.89 4.07
N PHE A 447 5.33 -0.90 2.84
CA PHE A 447 5.75 -1.85 1.81
C PHE A 447 7.14 -1.57 1.24
N GLY A 448 7.60 -0.33 1.32
CA GLY A 448 8.81 0.14 0.67
C GLY A 448 10.08 -0.60 1.06
N LEU A 449 11.03 -0.66 0.12
CA LEU A 449 12.43 -0.97 0.38
C LEU A 449 13.19 0.27 0.88
N LEU A 450 12.66 1.45 0.61
CA LEU A 450 13.11 2.75 1.08
C LEU A 450 12.14 3.25 2.14
N SER A 451 12.62 3.41 3.37
CA SER A 451 11.88 4.02 4.46
C SER A 451 12.04 5.53 4.47
N PHE A 452 10.99 6.23 4.92
CA PHE A 452 11.04 7.62 5.34
C PHE A 452 10.93 7.66 6.86
N ASP A 453 12.07 7.76 7.53
CA ASP A 453 12.13 7.85 8.99
C ASP A 453 11.91 9.32 9.43
N PRO A 454 11.20 9.60 10.55
CA PRO A 454 11.02 10.96 11.08
C PRO A 454 12.31 11.71 11.32
N GLY A 455 12.26 13.06 11.18
CA GLY A 455 13.41 13.94 11.38
C GLY A 455 14.27 14.12 10.12
N LYS A 456 14.91 15.29 9.97
CA LYS A 456 15.65 15.65 8.75
C LYS A 456 16.92 14.85 8.49
N GLU A 457 17.64 14.49 9.54
CA GLU A 457 18.92 13.77 9.46
C GLU A 457 18.88 12.48 10.28
N LYS A 458 18.15 12.49 11.38
CA LYS A 458 17.93 11.35 12.27
C LYS A 458 16.64 11.53 13.06
N THR A 459 16.11 10.45 13.57
CA THR A 459 14.98 10.39 14.50
C THR A 459 15.34 11.07 15.84
N VAL A 460 14.36 11.62 16.54
CA VAL A 460 14.61 12.32 17.82
C VAL A 460 15.14 11.41 18.91
N CYS A 461 14.83 10.11 18.82
CA CYS A 461 15.26 9.09 19.76
C CYS A 461 15.17 7.70 19.14
N TYR A 462 16.12 6.83 19.42
CA TYR A 462 16.01 5.39 19.22
C TYR A 462 15.84 4.69 20.56
N ILE A 463 15.01 3.67 20.63
CA ILE A 463 14.91 2.82 21.82
C ILE A 463 16.00 1.73 21.72
N ASP A 464 17.21 2.01 22.14
CA ASP A 464 18.37 1.12 21.97
C ASP A 464 19.18 0.90 23.27
N GLY A 465 18.80 1.60 24.34
CA GLY A 465 19.46 1.58 25.64
C GLY A 465 20.59 2.61 25.76
N ASP A 466 20.86 3.43 24.72
CA ASP A 466 21.73 4.59 24.81
C ASP A 466 20.88 5.84 25.11
N VAL A 467 21.03 6.37 26.30
CA VAL A 467 20.27 7.53 26.76
C VAL A 467 20.92 8.88 26.42
N SER A 468 21.97 8.88 25.59
CA SER A 468 22.71 10.12 25.23
C SER A 468 21.87 11.10 24.40
N GLU A 469 20.79 10.66 23.81
CA GLU A 469 19.83 11.50 23.06
C GLU A 469 18.90 12.30 23.98
N TRP A 470 18.81 11.91 25.26
CA TRP A 470 17.99 12.55 26.27
C TRP A 470 18.75 13.64 27.04
N SER A 471 18.04 14.70 27.40
CA SER A 471 18.57 15.84 28.13
C SER A 471 17.73 16.19 29.37
N GLU A 472 18.24 17.06 30.22
CA GLU A 472 17.46 17.56 31.37
C GLU A 472 16.23 18.38 30.95
N ASP A 473 16.24 18.98 29.77
CA ASP A 473 15.09 19.75 29.23
C ASP A 473 13.92 18.84 28.84
N ASP A 474 14.15 17.54 28.66
CA ASP A 474 13.12 16.55 28.32
C ASP A 474 12.40 16.00 29.55
N ILE A 475 12.88 16.32 30.78
CA ILE A 475 12.31 15.84 32.03
C ILE A 475 10.97 16.50 32.26
N VAL A 476 9.91 15.69 32.31
CA VAL A 476 8.53 16.13 32.58
C VAL A 476 8.12 15.88 34.02
N MET A 477 8.71 14.89 34.69
CA MET A 477 8.44 14.60 36.10
C MET A 477 9.70 14.12 36.82
N LYS A 478 9.89 14.53 38.07
CA LYS A 478 11.01 14.10 38.93
C LYS A 478 10.57 13.94 40.38
N SER A 479 10.88 12.79 40.95
CA SER A 479 10.81 12.49 42.39
C SER A 479 12.19 12.08 42.91
N ASP A 480 12.31 11.67 44.15
CA ASP A 480 13.60 11.39 44.80
C ASP A 480 14.39 10.27 44.08
N ASP A 481 13.72 9.21 43.59
CA ASP A 481 14.36 8.03 42.98
C ASP A 481 13.81 7.67 41.59
N LEU A 482 12.84 8.45 41.06
CA LEU A 482 12.16 8.17 39.81
C LEU A 482 12.03 9.44 38.97
N THR A 483 12.44 9.36 37.70
CA THR A 483 12.33 10.46 36.74
C THR A 483 11.66 9.97 35.48
N LEU A 484 10.80 10.80 34.88
CA LEU A 484 10.18 10.57 33.58
C LEU A 484 10.56 11.72 32.63
N SER A 485 11.07 11.38 31.45
CA SER A 485 11.28 12.30 30.34
C SER A 485 10.37 11.93 29.17
N MET A 486 10.04 12.90 28.32
CA MET A 486 9.16 12.69 27.17
C MET A 486 9.65 13.46 25.93
N LYS A 487 9.55 12.83 24.78
CA LYS A 487 9.74 13.40 23.43
C LYS A 487 8.66 12.88 22.49
N TYR A 488 8.56 13.45 21.31
CA TYR A 488 7.71 12.94 20.24
C TYR A 488 8.18 13.40 18.85
N ASP A 489 7.78 12.68 17.84
CA ASP A 489 7.99 13.01 16.42
C ASP A 489 6.77 12.59 15.57
N GLU A 490 6.92 12.52 14.26
CA GLU A 490 5.86 12.18 13.33
C GLU A 490 5.35 10.73 13.46
N ALA A 491 6.06 9.84 14.19
CA ALA A 491 5.69 8.43 14.34
C ALA A 491 5.29 8.01 15.76
N TYR A 492 5.95 8.57 16.78
CA TYR A 492 5.83 8.08 18.16
C TYR A 492 5.84 9.17 19.21
N VAL A 493 5.30 8.81 20.37
CA VAL A 493 5.63 9.44 21.66
C VAL A 493 6.66 8.55 22.36
N TYR A 494 7.75 9.15 22.83
CA TYR A 494 8.86 8.49 23.50
C TYR A 494 8.89 8.84 24.98
N PHE A 495 9.18 7.88 25.84
CA PHE A 495 9.39 8.06 27.26
C PHE A 495 10.73 7.46 27.67
N LEU A 496 11.43 8.16 28.55
CA LEU A 496 12.56 7.61 29.30
C LEU A 496 12.19 7.64 30.78
N ALA A 497 12.02 6.46 31.36
CA ALA A 497 11.90 6.32 32.81
C ALA A 497 13.25 5.93 33.40
N LYS A 498 13.70 6.66 34.44
CA LYS A 498 14.89 6.34 35.22
C LYS A 498 14.49 6.04 36.64
N LYS A 499 14.92 4.89 37.16
CA LYS A 499 14.76 4.50 38.56
C LYS A 499 16.07 3.90 39.07
N ASP A 500 16.60 4.48 40.15
CA ASP A 500 17.85 4.00 40.77
C ASP A 500 17.68 2.54 41.25
N ASN A 501 18.56 1.64 40.84
CA ASN A 501 18.58 0.21 41.12
C ASN A 501 17.31 -0.55 40.66
N PHE A 502 16.76 -0.21 39.52
CA PHE A 502 15.55 -0.85 38.96
C PHE A 502 15.80 -2.34 38.67
N ASP A 503 15.01 -3.23 39.30
CA ASP A 503 15.02 -4.65 39.00
C ASP A 503 13.96 -4.98 37.93
N PHE A 504 14.35 -4.87 36.68
CA PHE A 504 13.48 -5.10 35.51
C PHE A 504 12.75 -6.45 35.51
N ASN A 505 13.26 -7.47 36.17
CA ASN A 505 12.64 -8.80 36.18
C ASN A 505 11.61 -8.97 37.28
N ASN A 506 11.68 -8.19 38.36
CA ASN A 506 10.85 -8.35 39.54
C ASN A 506 10.02 -7.11 39.89
N GLU A 507 10.39 -5.93 39.41
CA GLU A 507 9.65 -4.69 39.62
C GLU A 507 8.82 -4.36 38.38
N LYS A 508 7.71 -3.65 38.60
CA LYS A 508 6.88 -3.07 37.51
C LYS A 508 7.08 -1.58 37.46
N LEU A 509 6.91 -1.02 36.27
CA LEU A 509 6.84 0.40 36.05
C LEU A 509 5.47 0.74 35.44
N TYR A 510 4.83 1.76 35.96
CA TYR A 510 3.53 2.24 35.52
C TYR A 510 3.66 3.68 35.03
N ILE A 511 3.15 3.95 33.81
CA ILE A 511 3.06 5.30 33.25
C ILE A 511 1.60 5.57 32.89
N PRO A 512 0.83 6.22 33.80
CA PRO A 512 -0.52 6.68 33.50
C PRO A 512 -0.47 7.92 32.61
N ILE A 513 -1.41 8.00 31.65
CA ILE A 513 -1.54 9.09 30.67
C ILE A 513 -3.01 9.53 30.62
N ASP A 514 -3.26 10.84 30.71
CA ASP A 514 -4.55 11.48 30.52
C ASP A 514 -4.48 12.38 29.28
N THR A 515 -5.25 12.06 28.26
CA THR A 515 -5.28 12.75 26.97
C THR A 515 -6.58 13.51 26.74
N THR A 516 -7.72 13.00 27.23
CA THR A 516 -9.03 13.60 27.00
C THR A 516 -9.63 14.26 28.23
N PRO A 517 -10.21 15.48 28.11
CA PRO A 517 -10.86 16.14 29.25
C PRO A 517 -12.22 15.54 29.64
N LYS A 518 -12.75 14.55 28.89
CA LYS A 518 -14.15 14.09 29.02
C LYS A 518 -14.34 12.71 29.62
N SER A 519 -13.33 11.85 29.56
CA SER A 519 -13.38 10.50 30.14
C SER A 519 -12.14 10.20 30.97
N GLY A 520 -11.93 8.96 31.33
CA GLY A 520 -10.83 8.50 32.16
C GLY A 520 -11.24 8.17 33.59
N SER A 521 -10.35 7.53 34.34
CA SER A 521 -10.58 7.09 35.69
C SER A 521 -9.48 7.49 36.64
N SER A 522 -9.85 7.92 37.86
CA SER A 522 -8.90 8.14 38.96
C SER A 522 -8.49 6.86 39.70
N TYR A 523 -8.96 5.70 39.25
CA TYR A 523 -8.64 4.39 39.79
C TYR A 523 -8.58 3.31 38.72
N CYS A 524 -7.53 2.52 38.74
CA CYS A 524 -7.37 1.34 37.88
C CYS A 524 -7.54 0.08 38.75
N GLU A 525 -8.66 -0.64 38.59
CA GLU A 525 -8.96 -1.83 39.42
C GLU A 525 -8.01 -3.00 39.12
N ASN A 526 -7.53 -3.12 37.86
CA ASN A 526 -6.67 -4.23 37.44
C ASN A 526 -5.32 -4.25 38.17
N ASN A 527 -4.80 -3.07 38.54
CA ASN A 527 -3.49 -2.91 39.16
C ASN A 527 -3.58 -2.29 40.56
N ASP A 528 -4.78 -2.00 41.08
CA ASP A 528 -5.05 -1.28 42.34
C ASP A 528 -4.30 0.08 42.43
N LEU A 529 -4.24 0.80 41.31
CA LEU A 529 -3.58 2.12 41.22
C LEU A 529 -4.59 3.27 41.36
N ARG A 530 -4.18 4.31 42.05
CA ARG A 530 -4.95 5.55 42.20
C ARG A 530 -4.23 6.72 41.59
N PHE A 531 -4.96 7.59 40.92
CA PHE A 531 -4.44 8.76 40.23
C PHE A 531 -5.04 10.05 40.77
N ASP A 532 -4.34 11.15 40.69
CA ASP A 532 -4.88 12.47 41.05
C ASP A 532 -5.72 13.10 39.94
N ARG A 533 -5.75 12.47 38.74
CA ARG A 533 -6.51 12.84 37.56
C ARG A 533 -7.30 11.66 37.00
N ALA A 534 -8.18 11.95 36.04
CA ALA A 534 -8.86 10.92 35.26
C ALA A 534 -7.95 10.42 34.14
N VAL A 535 -7.39 9.22 34.28
CA VAL A 535 -6.44 8.59 33.38
C VAL A 535 -7.15 7.83 32.29
N ASP A 536 -6.70 7.98 31.05
CA ASP A 536 -7.24 7.28 29.88
C ASP A 536 -6.42 6.04 29.52
N PHE A 537 -5.09 6.13 29.61
CA PHE A 537 -4.16 5.05 29.24
C PHE A 537 -3.21 4.71 30.38
N LEU A 538 -2.87 3.42 30.44
CA LEU A 538 -1.86 2.94 31.40
C LEU A 538 -0.84 2.07 30.67
N ILE A 539 0.42 2.54 30.59
CA ILE A 539 1.54 1.71 30.20
C ILE A 539 2.01 0.95 31.42
N THR A 540 2.16 -0.37 31.29
CA THR A 540 2.72 -1.24 32.34
C THR A 540 3.93 -1.96 31.76
N ILE A 541 5.12 -1.64 32.23
CA ILE A 541 6.34 -2.42 31.97
C ILE A 541 6.44 -3.49 33.04
N ASN A 542 6.41 -4.76 32.60
CA ASN A 542 6.38 -5.95 33.47
C ASN A 542 7.27 -7.06 32.86
N GLY A 543 8.58 -6.83 32.85
CA GLY A 543 9.53 -7.70 32.19
C GLY A 543 9.32 -7.74 30.66
N ARG A 544 10.04 -8.63 30.00
CA ARG A 544 10.10 -8.67 28.52
C ARG A 544 8.83 -9.11 27.82
N LYS A 545 7.95 -9.85 28.50
CA LYS A 545 6.83 -10.58 27.84
C LYS A 545 5.44 -10.10 28.25
N ASN A 546 5.34 -9.35 29.35
CA ASN A 546 4.05 -8.98 29.93
C ASN A 546 3.82 -7.47 29.96
N SER A 547 4.62 -6.74 29.21
CA SER A 547 4.50 -5.28 29.07
C SER A 547 3.42 -4.93 28.07
N LYS A 548 2.60 -3.92 28.40
CA LYS A 548 1.49 -3.51 27.56
C LYS A 548 1.04 -2.08 27.85
N ILE A 549 0.31 -1.50 26.91
CA ILE A 549 -0.54 -0.33 27.10
C ILE A 549 -2.00 -0.75 27.10
N GLN A 550 -2.78 -0.23 28.03
CA GLN A 550 -4.22 -0.44 28.17
C GLN A 550 -4.96 0.88 28.13
N VAL A 551 -6.20 0.85 27.72
CA VAL A 551 -7.10 2.01 27.67
C VAL A 551 -8.27 1.84 28.64
N GLN A 552 -8.75 2.93 29.21
CA GLN A 552 -9.97 2.94 30.02
C GLN A 552 -11.17 2.48 29.17
N GLU A 553 -12.00 1.55 29.66
CA GLU A 553 -12.98 0.81 28.84
C GLU A 553 -13.97 1.69 28.07
N ARG A 554 -14.29 2.91 28.56
CA ARG A 554 -15.16 3.84 27.86
C ARG A 554 -14.46 4.49 26.67
N TYR A 555 -13.14 4.63 26.73
CA TYR A 555 -12.33 5.27 25.70
C TYR A 555 -11.68 4.26 24.72
N GLU A 556 -12.15 3.01 24.73
CA GLU A 556 -11.71 1.97 23.81
C GLU A 556 -12.45 2.10 22.47
N VAL A 557 -11.71 2.46 21.41
CA VAL A 557 -12.26 2.88 20.11
C VAL A 557 -12.90 1.71 19.33
N LEU A 558 -12.33 0.52 19.41
CA LEU A 558 -12.86 -0.66 18.73
C LEU A 558 -14.23 -1.06 19.33
N ARG A 559 -14.34 -1.05 20.64
CA ARG A 559 -15.60 -1.29 21.36
C ARG A 559 -16.68 -0.26 20.98
N ALA A 560 -16.31 1.00 20.88
CA ALA A 560 -17.26 2.06 20.56
C ALA A 560 -17.85 1.90 19.14
N ASN A 561 -17.00 1.55 18.16
CA ASN A 561 -17.41 1.49 16.76
C ASN A 561 -17.90 0.12 16.30
N TYR A 562 -17.32 -0.96 16.81
CA TYR A 562 -17.53 -2.31 16.28
C TYR A 562 -17.90 -3.35 17.34
N ALA A 563 -18.47 -2.93 18.48
CA ALA A 563 -18.81 -3.86 19.55
C ALA A 563 -19.81 -4.94 19.13
N LYS A 564 -20.74 -4.62 18.24
CA LYS A 564 -21.71 -5.58 17.74
C LYS A 564 -21.07 -6.65 16.86
N GLU A 565 -20.20 -6.22 15.99
CA GLU A 565 -19.50 -7.06 15.00
C GLU A 565 -18.37 -7.87 15.65
N VAL A 566 -17.68 -7.30 16.63
CA VAL A 566 -16.49 -7.91 17.26
C VAL A 566 -16.83 -8.63 18.56
N TYR A 567 -17.65 -7.99 19.42
CA TYR A 567 -17.92 -8.52 20.77
C TYR A 567 -19.36 -9.05 20.94
N GLY A 568 -20.21 -8.95 19.93
CA GLY A 568 -21.57 -9.50 19.94
C GLY A 568 -22.59 -8.72 20.78
N PHE A 569 -22.32 -7.46 21.17
CA PHE A 569 -23.27 -6.64 21.92
C PHE A 569 -23.39 -5.24 21.32
N ASP A 570 -24.60 -4.66 21.41
CA ASP A 570 -24.86 -3.29 20.99
C ASP A 570 -24.41 -2.32 22.10
N THR A 571 -23.42 -1.50 21.79
CA THR A 571 -22.82 -0.54 22.71
C THR A 571 -23.79 0.54 23.16
N TYR A 572 -24.76 0.93 22.32
CA TYR A 572 -25.72 1.99 22.63
C TYR A 572 -26.98 1.50 23.37
N VAL A 573 -27.08 0.21 23.62
CA VAL A 573 -28.14 -0.33 24.46
C VAL A 573 -27.89 0.05 25.92
N LYS A 574 -28.93 0.50 26.61
CA LYS A 574 -28.87 0.90 28.02
C LYS A 574 -28.22 -0.19 28.87
N GLY A 575 -27.16 0.17 29.58
CA GLY A 575 -26.37 -0.73 30.45
C GLY A 575 -25.11 -1.29 29.77
N ASN A 576 -24.94 -1.14 28.47
CA ASN A 576 -23.72 -1.55 27.76
C ASN A 576 -22.71 -0.38 27.62
N ILE A 577 -23.18 0.85 27.77
CA ILE A 577 -22.30 2.03 27.75
C ILE A 577 -21.47 2.05 29.04
N PRO A 578 -20.14 2.04 28.99
CA PRO A 578 -19.32 2.13 30.18
C PRO A 578 -19.49 3.47 30.89
N MET A 579 -19.36 3.48 32.23
CA MET A 579 -19.35 4.74 32.98
C MET A 579 -18.14 5.59 32.61
N ARG A 580 -18.29 6.92 32.69
CA ARG A 580 -17.21 7.87 32.35
C ARG A 580 -15.95 7.65 33.18
N ASP A 581 -16.12 7.27 34.43
CA ASP A 581 -15.08 7.02 35.42
C ASP A 581 -14.88 5.53 35.71
N SER A 582 -15.28 4.65 34.78
CA SER A 582 -15.10 3.21 34.95
C SER A 582 -13.65 2.88 35.32
N PRO A 583 -13.45 2.10 36.42
CA PRO A 583 -12.09 1.75 36.86
C PRO A 583 -11.43 0.66 36.04
N LYS A 584 -12.09 0.16 35.01
CA LYS A 584 -11.58 -0.92 34.16
C LYS A 584 -10.71 -0.35 33.05
N PHE A 585 -9.54 -0.94 32.93
CA PHE A 585 -8.63 -0.75 31.79
C PHE A 585 -8.59 -2.04 30.99
N VAL A 586 -8.82 -1.93 29.68
CA VAL A 586 -8.93 -3.06 28.76
C VAL A 586 -7.76 -3.07 27.78
N ASP A 587 -7.51 -4.25 27.20
CA ASP A 587 -6.48 -4.38 26.17
C ASP A 587 -6.91 -3.68 24.89
N ILE A 588 -5.95 -3.05 24.20
CA ILE A 588 -6.16 -2.40 22.91
C ILE A 588 -5.98 -3.44 21.82
N ASN A 589 -6.99 -3.56 20.96
CA ASN A 589 -7.00 -4.55 19.88
C ASN A 589 -7.20 -3.86 18.51
N ILE A 590 -6.77 -4.55 17.46
CA ILE A 590 -7.06 -4.23 16.06
C ILE A 590 -7.84 -5.39 15.44
N ILE A 591 -8.76 -5.10 14.53
CA ILE A 591 -9.59 -6.12 13.87
C ILE A 591 -8.74 -6.86 12.83
N LEU A 592 -8.77 -8.19 12.84
CA LEU A 592 -8.28 -9.05 11.77
C LEU A 592 -9.41 -9.54 10.88
N GLN A 593 -10.57 -9.84 11.49
CA GLN A 593 -11.77 -10.27 10.79
C GLN A 593 -13.00 -9.88 11.58
N MET A 594 -13.97 -9.28 10.91
CA MET A 594 -15.30 -9.08 11.49
C MET A 594 -16.12 -10.37 11.40
N SER A 595 -17.08 -10.55 12.32
CA SER A 595 -18.04 -11.65 12.21
C SER A 595 -18.85 -11.51 10.93
N GLN A 596 -19.01 -12.61 10.19
CA GLN A 596 -19.70 -12.67 8.91
C GLN A 596 -20.80 -13.73 8.95
N LEU A 597 -21.93 -13.43 8.32
CA LEU A 597 -23.00 -14.39 8.13
C LEU A 597 -22.75 -15.19 6.85
N VAL A 598 -22.24 -16.41 6.99
CA VAL A 598 -21.95 -17.31 5.88
C VAL A 598 -23.17 -18.19 5.63
N ASP A 599 -23.48 -18.46 4.34
CA ASP A 599 -24.61 -19.31 3.88
C ASP A 599 -26.00 -18.92 4.45
N GLY A 600 -26.13 -17.72 4.98
CA GLY A 600 -27.38 -17.20 5.55
C GLY A 600 -27.75 -17.75 6.93
N ASN A 601 -26.97 -18.67 7.52
CA ASN A 601 -27.29 -19.34 8.77
C ASN A 601 -26.15 -19.44 9.76
N HIS A 602 -24.90 -19.35 9.31
CA HIS A 602 -23.73 -19.50 10.15
C HIS A 602 -23.01 -18.14 10.31
N LEU A 603 -22.88 -17.68 11.56
CA LEU A 603 -22.10 -16.50 11.90
C LEU A 603 -20.68 -16.96 12.30
N THR A 604 -19.67 -16.44 11.59
CA THR A 604 -18.27 -16.66 11.96
C THR A 604 -17.92 -15.84 13.20
N GLU A 605 -16.93 -16.26 13.96
CA GLU A 605 -16.38 -15.47 15.06
C GLU A 605 -15.52 -14.32 14.47
N ALA A 606 -15.53 -13.17 15.15
CA ALA A 606 -14.61 -12.10 14.84
C ALA A 606 -13.21 -12.42 15.38
N GLU A 607 -12.19 -11.98 14.67
CA GLU A 607 -10.81 -12.13 15.11
C GLU A 607 -10.18 -10.75 15.37
N VAL A 608 -9.41 -10.65 16.46
CA VAL A 608 -8.69 -9.45 16.84
C VAL A 608 -7.24 -9.76 17.17
N PHE A 609 -6.38 -8.78 16.98
CA PHE A 609 -4.97 -8.84 17.37
C PHE A 609 -4.70 -7.85 18.51
N PRO A 610 -4.04 -8.28 19.62
CA PRO A 610 -3.79 -7.45 20.80
C PRO A 610 -2.65 -6.45 20.55
N THR A 611 -2.92 -5.39 19.80
CA THR A 611 -1.92 -4.40 19.39
C THR A 611 -1.39 -3.54 20.56
N GLY A 612 -2.04 -3.57 21.74
CA GLY A 612 -1.55 -2.93 22.96
C GLY A 612 -0.40 -3.68 23.66
N VAL A 613 -0.05 -4.91 23.23
CA VAL A 613 1.11 -5.64 23.74
C VAL A 613 2.40 -4.97 23.25
N LEU A 614 3.34 -4.72 24.16
CA LEU A 614 4.61 -4.04 23.85
C LEU A 614 5.73 -5.06 23.63
N THR A 615 6.48 -4.86 22.54
CA THR A 615 7.60 -5.71 22.13
C THR A 615 8.90 -5.20 22.70
N TYR A 616 9.63 -6.08 23.43
CA TYR A 616 10.98 -5.79 23.93
C TYR A 616 12.03 -5.96 22.84
N GLY A 617 12.92 -4.99 22.67
CA GLY A 617 14.05 -5.12 21.74
C GLY A 617 14.75 -3.80 21.47
N ASN A 618 15.64 -3.82 20.48
CA ASN A 618 16.40 -2.66 20.05
C ASN A 618 15.78 -2.08 18.78
N GLY A 619 15.34 -0.83 18.81
CA GLY A 619 14.70 -0.12 17.71
C GLY A 619 15.65 0.71 16.83
N ASN A 620 16.96 0.67 17.09
CA ASN A 620 17.94 1.40 16.29
C ASN A 620 18.31 0.60 15.03
N PRO A 621 18.05 1.13 13.82
CA PRO A 621 18.32 0.41 12.57
C PRO A 621 19.81 0.11 12.33
N ASP A 622 20.72 0.81 12.97
CA ASP A 622 22.17 0.56 12.87
C ASP A 622 22.65 -0.54 13.84
N ALA A 623 21.79 -1.00 14.74
CA ALA A 623 22.15 -2.03 15.70
C ALA A 623 22.09 -3.44 15.07
N LYS A 624 23.04 -4.31 15.45
CA LYS A 624 23.06 -5.71 14.99
C LYS A 624 21.83 -6.53 15.39
N ASN A 625 21.19 -6.17 16.49
CA ASN A 625 20.00 -6.80 17.03
C ASN A 625 18.75 -5.93 16.78
N TYR A 626 18.76 -5.17 15.71
CA TYR A 626 17.65 -4.33 15.28
C TYR A 626 16.36 -5.13 15.13
N ASN A 627 15.29 -4.58 15.69
CA ASN A 627 13.93 -5.05 15.46
C ASN A 627 13.00 -3.83 15.35
N SER A 628 12.49 -3.56 14.17
CA SER A 628 11.61 -2.42 13.90
C SER A 628 10.30 -2.45 14.71
N LEU A 629 9.87 -3.62 15.20
CA LEU A 629 8.67 -3.78 16.02
C LEU A 629 8.92 -3.49 17.52
N SER A 630 10.16 -3.20 17.93
CA SER A 630 10.47 -2.96 19.34
C SER A 630 9.75 -1.71 19.85
N ASP A 631 9.07 -1.83 20.96
CA ASP A 631 8.38 -0.73 21.64
C ASP A 631 9.15 -0.24 22.88
N PHE A 632 9.99 -1.09 23.49
CA PHE A 632 10.76 -0.70 24.66
C PHE A 632 12.02 -1.55 24.86
N ILE A 633 12.99 -0.95 25.57
CA ILE A 633 14.22 -1.60 26.02
C ILE A 633 14.57 -1.14 27.44
N CYS A 634 15.25 -2.01 28.19
CA CYS A 634 15.77 -1.67 29.51
C CYS A 634 17.30 -1.81 29.51
N ASN A 635 18.00 -0.81 30.04
CA ASN A 635 19.43 -0.80 30.27
C ASN A 635 19.76 -0.27 31.67
N GLY A 636 20.05 -1.16 32.62
CA GLY A 636 20.30 -0.78 34.01
C GLY A 636 19.09 -0.06 34.65
N ASP A 637 19.32 1.15 35.09
CA ASP A 637 18.31 1.99 35.73
C ASP A 637 17.33 2.66 34.77
N TYR A 638 17.48 2.47 33.46
CA TYR A 638 16.72 3.16 32.43
C TYR A 638 15.79 2.22 31.67
N VAL A 639 14.59 2.70 31.38
CA VAL A 639 13.64 2.07 30.46
C VAL A 639 13.25 3.10 29.41
N GLU A 640 13.64 2.84 28.16
CA GLU A 640 13.17 3.60 27.00
C GLU A 640 11.95 2.95 26.40
N ILE A 641 10.95 3.75 26.05
CA ILE A 641 9.65 3.29 25.53
C ILE A 641 9.25 4.20 24.39
N ARG A 642 8.69 3.64 23.32
CA ARG A 642 7.98 4.40 22.29
C ARG A 642 6.57 3.86 22.12
N ILE A 643 5.60 4.76 21.98
CA ILE A 643 4.19 4.43 21.81
C ILE A 643 3.68 5.06 20.52
N PRO A 644 3.14 4.28 19.59
CA PRO A 644 2.49 4.80 18.40
C PRO A 644 1.32 5.74 18.76
N TRP A 645 1.14 6.79 17.99
CA TRP A 645 0.08 7.78 18.21
C TRP A 645 -1.32 7.18 18.29
N GLN A 646 -1.63 6.18 17.45
CA GLN A 646 -2.95 5.53 17.50
C GLN A 646 -3.23 4.82 18.83
N LEU A 647 -2.21 4.29 19.51
CA LEU A 647 -2.40 3.64 20.81
C LEU A 647 -2.74 4.64 21.94
N LEU A 648 -2.68 5.94 21.63
CA LEU A 648 -3.12 7.04 22.49
C LEU A 648 -4.35 7.76 21.92
N ASN A 649 -5.08 7.11 21.01
CA ASN A 649 -6.28 7.62 20.34
C ASN A 649 -6.08 8.95 19.59
N PHE A 650 -4.87 9.25 19.11
CA PHE A 650 -4.69 10.35 18.17
C PHE A 650 -5.19 9.94 16.79
N SER A 651 -6.08 10.73 16.23
CA SER A 651 -6.56 10.60 14.84
C SER A 651 -5.72 11.40 13.85
N ASP A 652 -5.10 12.51 14.32
CA ASP A 652 -4.11 13.32 13.61
C ASP A 652 -3.14 13.97 14.61
N PRO A 653 -1.96 13.38 14.88
CA PRO A 653 -1.00 13.97 15.76
C PRO A 653 -0.37 15.26 15.23
N SER A 654 -0.39 15.48 13.91
CA SER A 654 0.15 16.70 13.31
C SER A 654 -0.55 17.97 13.79
N ARG A 655 -1.83 17.85 14.19
CA ARG A 655 -2.66 18.91 14.78
C ARG A 655 -3.04 18.69 16.23
N LEU A 656 -2.45 17.68 16.86
CA LEU A 656 -2.83 17.22 18.20
C LEU A 656 -4.33 16.93 18.31
N GLN A 657 -4.85 16.23 17.30
CA GLN A 657 -6.26 15.83 17.25
C GLN A 657 -6.42 14.42 17.81
N ILE A 658 -7.27 14.29 18.82
CA ILE A 658 -7.65 13.02 19.44
C ILE A 658 -9.14 12.74 19.18
N HIS A 659 -9.54 11.50 19.44
CA HIS A 659 -10.95 11.15 19.50
C HIS A 659 -11.61 11.77 20.75
N ASP A 660 -12.88 12.20 20.63
CA ASP A 660 -13.69 12.64 21.76
C ASP A 660 -14.35 11.44 22.48
N ASP A 661 -15.10 11.68 23.51
CA ASP A 661 -15.93 10.67 24.18
C ASP A 661 -16.98 10.12 23.18
N TYR A 662 -16.87 8.87 22.80
CA TYR A 662 -17.71 8.23 21.77
C TYR A 662 -19.20 8.18 22.11
N TYR A 663 -19.57 8.33 23.37
CA TYR A 663 -20.92 8.14 23.88
C TYR A 663 -21.59 9.44 24.34
N ASP A 664 -20.90 10.57 24.29
CA ASP A 664 -21.39 11.84 24.81
C ASP A 664 -22.19 12.63 23.76
N GLY A 665 -23.38 12.13 23.44
CA GLY A 665 -24.32 12.79 22.54
C GLY A 665 -24.08 12.54 21.06
N HIS A 666 -23.15 11.64 20.71
CA HIS A 666 -22.74 11.33 19.35
C HIS A 666 -22.86 9.84 19.06
N TYR A 667 -23.10 9.53 17.78
CA TYR A 667 -22.93 8.20 17.23
C TYR A 667 -21.65 8.18 16.42
N GLY A 668 -20.56 7.66 16.97
CA GLY A 668 -19.27 7.55 16.31
C GLY A 668 -18.24 8.53 16.86
N ILE A 669 -17.14 8.64 16.13
CA ILE A 669 -15.95 9.39 16.52
C ILE A 669 -16.12 10.86 16.12
N GLU A 670 -16.02 11.76 17.09
CA GLU A 670 -15.79 13.19 16.84
C GLU A 670 -14.39 13.59 17.30
N PRO A 671 -13.60 14.24 16.45
CA PRO A 671 -12.27 14.67 16.83
C PRO A 671 -12.33 15.97 17.66
N ILE A 672 -11.45 16.07 18.65
CA ILE A 672 -11.14 17.32 19.35
C ILE A 672 -9.65 17.61 19.30
N ASN A 673 -9.28 18.88 19.29
CA ASN A 673 -7.90 19.29 19.41
C ASN A 673 -7.54 19.53 20.87
N ILE A 674 -6.33 19.09 21.24
CA ILE A 674 -5.74 19.34 22.56
C ILE A 674 -4.45 20.15 22.40
N ASP A 675 -3.93 20.70 23.48
CA ASP A 675 -2.66 21.44 23.55
C ASP A 675 -1.68 20.81 24.54
N SER A 676 -2.14 19.83 25.29
CA SER A 676 -1.35 19.18 26.33
C SER A 676 -1.90 17.81 26.65
N ILE A 677 -1.04 16.94 27.17
CA ILE A 677 -1.41 15.69 27.85
C ILE A 677 -0.86 15.72 29.27
N TYR A 678 -1.31 14.80 30.11
CA TYR A 678 -0.78 14.67 31.46
C TYR A 678 -0.18 13.29 31.60
N VAL A 679 1.03 13.23 32.16
CA VAL A 679 1.78 11.97 32.31
C VAL A 679 2.33 11.84 33.73
N GLY A 680 2.31 10.63 34.25
CA GLY A 680 2.87 10.29 35.55
C GLY A 680 3.73 9.05 35.48
N VAL A 681 4.46 8.76 36.56
CA VAL A 681 5.25 7.54 36.66
C VAL A 681 5.24 7.00 38.09
N SER A 682 5.17 5.68 38.27
CA SER A 682 5.31 5.00 39.56
C SER A 682 5.82 3.58 39.34
N ASN A 683 6.52 3.06 40.32
CA ASN A 683 6.92 1.65 40.40
C ASN A 683 6.26 0.91 41.56
N GLU A 684 5.42 1.59 42.34
CA GLU A 684 4.78 1.05 43.53
C GLU A 684 3.25 1.09 43.44
N VAL A 685 2.61 0.09 44.02
CA VAL A 685 1.18 0.07 44.30
C VAL A 685 0.97 0.46 45.74
N THR A 686 0.46 1.67 45.98
CA THR A 686 0.23 2.22 47.30
C THR A 686 -1.16 2.84 47.37
N ASP A 687 -1.62 3.18 48.59
CA ASP A 687 -2.86 3.98 48.78
C ASP A 687 -2.71 5.45 48.34
N GLN A 688 -1.49 5.90 48.03
CA GLN A 688 -1.25 7.23 47.53
C GLN A 688 -1.63 7.36 46.06
N ARG A 689 -2.05 8.54 45.66
CA ARG A 689 -2.36 8.84 44.26
C ARG A 689 -1.11 9.15 43.49
N ILE A 690 -0.93 8.53 42.33
CA ILE A 690 0.11 8.90 41.40
C ILE A 690 -0.24 10.28 40.86
N HIS A 691 0.70 11.19 40.94
CA HIS A 691 0.61 12.52 40.36
C HIS A 691 0.92 12.52 38.89
N LEU A 692 0.16 13.30 38.09
CA LEU A 692 0.42 13.49 36.65
C LEU A 692 0.72 14.97 36.40
N GLU A 693 1.87 15.21 35.76
CA GLU A 693 2.30 16.54 35.33
C GLU A 693 1.76 16.85 33.93
N GLN A 694 1.44 18.14 33.71
CA GLN A 694 1.04 18.62 32.40
C GLN A 694 2.23 18.78 31.47
N VAL A 695 2.12 18.24 30.26
CA VAL A 695 3.10 18.40 29.19
C VAL A 695 2.44 19.15 28.04
N GLU A 696 2.86 20.40 27.82
CA GLU A 696 2.43 21.16 26.65
C GLU A 696 3.02 20.55 25.37
N MET A 697 2.19 20.44 24.33
CA MET A 697 2.58 19.86 23.06
C MET A 697 2.35 20.86 21.92
N LYS A 698 3.04 20.63 20.81
CA LYS A 698 2.87 21.42 19.59
C LYS A 698 2.79 20.48 18.40
N GLY A 699 1.72 20.61 17.64
CA GLY A 699 1.60 19.97 16.34
C GLY A 699 2.56 20.60 15.32
N TRP A 700 2.91 19.82 14.30
CA TRP A 700 3.76 20.28 13.18
C TRP A 700 2.95 20.69 11.95
N GLU A 701 1.62 20.53 11.98
CA GLU A 701 0.69 20.83 10.91
C GLU A 701 1.04 20.08 9.62
N ASN A 702 1.43 20.80 8.56
CA ASN A 702 1.85 20.24 7.28
C ASN A 702 3.38 20.22 7.11
N LYS A 703 4.14 20.53 8.17
CA LYS A 703 5.60 20.65 8.09
C LYS A 703 6.28 19.38 8.57
N VAL A 704 6.04 18.30 7.88
CA VAL A 704 6.70 17.02 8.18
C VAL A 704 8.21 17.10 7.94
N THR A 705 8.96 16.36 8.75
CA THR A 705 10.38 16.18 8.57
C THR A 705 10.71 14.70 8.47
N TYR A 706 11.57 14.35 7.53
CA TYR A 706 11.97 12.97 7.29
C TYR A 706 13.34 12.89 6.65
N HIS A 707 13.92 11.71 6.72
CA HIS A 707 15.09 11.31 5.96
C HIS A 707 14.91 9.91 5.37
N GLU A 708 15.60 9.65 4.27
CA GLU A 708 15.55 8.35 3.58
C GLU A 708 16.52 7.35 4.21
N ARG A 709 16.07 6.12 4.35
CA ARG A 709 16.90 4.98 4.75
C ARG A 709 16.52 3.74 3.94
N LEU A 710 17.51 3.06 3.35
CA LEU A 710 17.29 1.75 2.74
C LEU A 710 17.07 0.70 3.83
N LYS A 711 15.95 -0.04 3.75
CA LYS A 711 15.66 -1.15 4.66
C LYS A 711 16.60 -2.34 4.41
N PRO A 712 16.80 -3.24 5.37
CA PRO A 712 17.57 -4.47 5.18
C PRO A 712 17.13 -5.30 3.96
N ALA A 713 15.85 -5.28 3.65
CA ALA A 713 15.25 -5.99 2.51
C ALA A 713 15.85 -5.58 1.15
N TYR A 714 16.27 -4.32 0.99
CA TYR A 714 16.95 -3.85 -0.22
C TYR A 714 18.23 -4.68 -0.51
N TYR A 715 19.07 -4.86 0.51
CA TYR A 715 20.34 -5.57 0.36
C TYR A 715 20.14 -7.08 0.17
N VAL A 716 19.09 -7.64 0.76
CA VAL A 716 18.71 -9.04 0.57
C VAL A 716 18.26 -9.28 -0.87
N MET A 717 17.36 -8.44 -1.41
CA MET A 717 16.94 -8.52 -2.81
C MET A 717 18.09 -8.27 -3.78
N GLN A 718 19.00 -7.34 -3.47
CA GLN A 718 20.20 -7.07 -4.26
C GLN A 718 21.08 -8.32 -4.40
N SER A 719 21.30 -9.07 -3.32
CA SER A 719 22.12 -10.28 -3.38
C SER A 719 21.51 -11.33 -4.34
N ILE A 720 20.20 -11.54 -4.30
CA ILE A 720 19.50 -12.54 -5.11
C ILE A 720 19.43 -12.14 -6.60
N TRP A 721 19.11 -10.89 -6.89
CA TRP A 721 18.95 -10.46 -8.27
C TRP A 721 20.29 -10.34 -9.01
N ARG A 722 21.38 -9.96 -8.31
CA ARG A 722 22.73 -9.90 -8.90
C ARG A 722 23.40 -11.27 -9.07
N GLU A 723 23.23 -12.20 -8.13
CA GLU A 723 23.77 -13.57 -8.26
C GLU A 723 23.18 -14.30 -9.47
N LYS A 724 21.91 -14.05 -9.79
CA LYS A 724 21.27 -14.63 -11.00
C LYS A 724 21.78 -14.03 -12.30
N ASP A 725 22.30 -12.80 -12.31
CA ASP A 725 22.86 -12.17 -13.51
C ASP A 725 24.28 -12.66 -13.80
N GLU A 726 25.01 -13.18 -12.81
CA GLU A 726 26.36 -13.72 -12.95
C GLU A 726 26.39 -15.23 -13.29
N SER A 727 25.26 -15.94 -13.17
CA SER A 727 25.11 -17.38 -13.46
C SER A 727 24.53 -17.64 -14.85
#